data_f76e4068857114b2d3ebd0edce2f6a67
#
_entry.id   f76e4068857114b2d3ebd0edce2f6a67
#
_cell.length_a   1.000
_cell.length_b   1.000
_cell.length_c   1.000
_cell.angle_alpha   90.00
_cell.angle_beta   90.00
_cell.angle_gamma   90.00
#
_symmetry.space_group_name_H-M   'P 1'
#
loop_
_entity.id
_entity.type
_entity.pdbx_description
1 polymer ?
#
loop_
_entity_poly.entity_id
_entity_poly.type
_entity_poly.pdbx_seq_one_letter_code
_entity_poly.pdbx_strand_id
1 'polypeptide(L)'
;MRRRHPTKSIIDGVVARDKRTPGTTTTTTTMTTFASSAPHSSASQHQNREREREEFDGTTSPPGEDQLVERFNYVGAQFVRSNGKAVRNLSSKNGTAKKSQEKNKMALEEPKTRTTRTTTTTTRTTAATTKNGTGVHGERNPGQTVKRSVGRPKESDFAAVSTSSATDEDADGAGVGDESNETLIPTGLREEVFCVTTVEDAKHAVAILNENLGTDEEPRYHALDTEVSHIDVTCQTPVGHGNVICFSVFAGPDVNFAKPGEAKKSLLWVDLLDKDNVRFHQEIFDVFTPYLENDKAKKVWHNYSFDRHVVENHGIRLGGFAADTMHMARLWNTNRKLDGGYSLEALTSDADVMADCGEMLSASETMMRAKLGMKKIFGKPKLKKDGTPGKTIELPPMEVIQTTEDSRDRWIEYAALDAMATWFLRESLEAKLRGISCDACPILSSKPQFKKSTTLWDFYTRYTRPFGNLLTQMERNGMRVDLEHLANAEKLAMTDKKVAEEYFREWAASKCEDAKYMNVGSGLQIRQLLFAGARNKRGNDKPGVEKTREFTQESQEWLEWDANGREGKAPKKTAKITLHGITKRPLPVLTYTATGLPAVSSVVLRQLAGKPGAARKVCDNWDSLPEEDKRNEKLSKICGTAFEAFGRGFEGARACAAIDALNDLAAVDTLLSNFIIPLQGDDIRGPEGRVHGAVNINTETGRLSARRPSLQNQPALEKDRYGIRRAFTAEEGKTLIVCDYGQLELRLLAHMADCKSMKEAFVAGGDFHSRTALGMYPKIREAMDKGECLLEYGPKREGEVEDDAQPPLLKDLFAAERRKAKVLNFSIAYGKTAHGLAKDFGTDLEEANKTVDLWYSDRPEVRSWQEVQRAHAEKHGHVRTLLGRTRSLPNAKSRNEQFKSHALRAAINTPIQGGAADIAMLAMLKIQRCPRLRDLGYKLLMQIHDEVILEGPIEHKEEALALTKAHMQNPFEDATGENVNLLDVELVVDGDSAKTWMDAK
;
A
#
# COMPACT_ATOMS: atom_id res chain seq x y z
N MET A 1 3.08 -28.66 -58.35
CA MET A 1 4.17 -29.29 -59.16
C MET A 1 5.44 -29.24 -58.35
N ARG A 2 5.83 -30.41 -57.92
CA ARG A 2 7.09 -31.14 -58.05
C ARG A 2 8.30 -30.37 -57.51
N ARG A 3 8.85 -30.78 -56.34
CA ARG A 3 9.93 -31.80 -56.15
C ARG A 3 11.33 -31.14 -56.36
N ARG A 4 12.37 -31.28 -55.57
CA ARG A 4 12.90 -32.41 -54.74
C ARG A 4 14.16 -31.90 -54.02
N HIS A 5 14.43 -32.38 -52.81
CA HIS A 5 15.75 -32.68 -52.27
C HIS A 5 16.59 -33.58 -53.23
N PRO A 6 17.87 -33.93 -53.01
CA PRO A 6 18.55 -34.26 -51.74
C PRO A 6 20.07 -34.08 -51.62
N THR A 7 20.61 -34.39 -50.44
CA THR A 7 21.63 -35.34 -49.99
C THR A 7 23.12 -34.93 -50.01
N LYS A 8 23.70 -35.15 -48.82
CA LYS A 8 24.81 -36.07 -48.38
C LYS A 8 26.20 -35.72 -48.95
N SER A 9 27.32 -35.89 -48.25
CA SER A 9 27.80 -36.85 -47.25
C SER A 9 29.27 -36.50 -46.92
N ILE A 10 29.71 -36.74 -45.64
CA ILE A 10 30.67 -37.78 -45.24
C ILE A 10 32.12 -37.49 -45.60
N ILE A 11 33.07 -37.50 -44.65
CA ILE A 11 33.96 -38.59 -44.16
C ILE A 11 35.02 -37.93 -43.25
N ASP A 12 35.15 -38.28 -41.99
CA ASP A 12 36.05 -39.21 -41.31
C ASP A 12 37.57 -38.91 -41.31
N GLY A 13 38.16 -39.12 -40.12
CA GLY A 13 39.54 -39.47 -39.90
C GLY A 13 40.01 -38.96 -38.51
N VAL A 14 39.86 -39.57 -37.41
CA VAL A 14 40.45 -40.85 -36.86
C VAL A 14 41.88 -40.70 -36.38
N VAL A 15 42.10 -41.01 -35.07
CA VAL A 15 43.22 -41.70 -34.38
C VAL A 15 44.44 -40.83 -34.02
N ALA A 16 45.08 -40.94 -32.87
CA ALA A 16 45.04 -41.72 -31.61
C ALA A 16 46.04 -41.12 -30.61
N ARG A 17 45.79 -41.42 -29.37
CA ARG A 17 46.68 -41.88 -28.28
C ARG A 17 48.13 -41.36 -28.21
N ASP A 18 48.54 -40.80 -27.05
CA ASP A 18 49.19 -41.65 -26.07
C ASP A 18 49.37 -41.03 -24.68
N LYS A 19 49.37 -41.89 -23.72
CA LYS A 19 49.60 -41.82 -22.30
C LYS A 19 50.98 -41.32 -21.89
N ARG A 20 51.12 -40.65 -20.76
CA ARG A 20 51.99 -41.00 -19.60
C ARG A 20 51.92 -40.00 -18.46
N THR A 21 51.49 -40.45 -17.31
CA THR A 21 51.92 -40.05 -15.98
C THR A 21 53.11 -40.92 -15.60
N PRO A 22 53.89 -40.73 -14.53
CA PRO A 22 53.73 -39.89 -13.34
C PRO A 22 55.01 -39.17 -12.83
N GLY A 23 54.97 -38.41 -11.78
CA GLY A 23 56.13 -37.92 -11.05
C GLY A 23 55.80 -37.09 -9.82
N THR A 24 55.62 -37.80 -8.71
CA THR A 24 55.69 -37.33 -7.34
C THR A 24 56.97 -36.56 -7.03
N THR A 25 56.88 -35.42 -6.36
CA THR A 25 57.90 -35.02 -5.37
C THR A 25 57.25 -34.16 -4.28
N THR A 26 57.25 -34.72 -3.13
CA THR A 26 57.01 -34.16 -1.83
C THR A 26 58.18 -33.23 -1.43
N THR A 27 57.90 -32.04 -0.92
CA THR A 27 58.85 -31.35 -0.06
C THR A 27 58.11 -30.59 1.03
N THR A 28 58.24 -31.13 2.20
CA THR A 28 57.95 -30.62 3.53
C THR A 28 59.04 -29.62 3.91
N THR A 29 58.73 -28.49 4.53
CA THR A 29 59.59 -27.81 5.53
C THR A 29 58.84 -26.54 5.95
N THR A 30 58.46 -26.40 7.05
CA THR A 30 58.80 -26.22 8.48
C THR A 30 58.28 -24.87 8.98
N MET A 31 57.52 -24.93 10.04
CA MET A 31 57.16 -23.86 10.96
C MET A 31 58.43 -23.12 11.48
N THR A 32 58.29 -21.82 11.65
CA THR A 32 59.06 -21.15 12.67
C THR A 32 58.18 -20.11 13.37
N THR A 33 57.86 -20.41 14.58
CA THR A 33 57.38 -19.56 15.68
C THR A 33 58.51 -18.61 16.08
N PHE A 34 58.16 -17.32 16.26
CA PHE A 34 58.86 -16.49 17.23
C PHE A 34 57.90 -15.64 18.02
N ALA A 35 57.98 -15.83 19.32
CA ALA A 35 57.27 -15.10 20.34
C ALA A 35 58.17 -14.04 20.95
N SER A 36 57.54 -13.15 21.74
CA SER A 36 58.07 -12.23 22.78
C SER A 36 58.73 -10.95 22.25
N SER A 37 58.47 -9.82 22.83
CA SER A 37 58.40 -9.38 24.22
C SER A 37 57.94 -7.92 24.30
N ALA A 38 57.10 -7.64 25.32
CA ALA A 38 56.98 -6.30 25.83
C ALA A 38 58.24 -5.91 26.68
N PRO A 39 58.49 -4.64 27.00
CA PRO A 39 58.24 -4.21 28.36
C PRO A 39 57.75 -2.76 28.55
N HIS A 40 56.93 -2.65 29.52
CA HIS A 40 56.75 -1.63 30.62
C HIS A 40 57.42 -0.29 30.61
N SER A 41 56.60 0.63 31.13
CA SER A 41 56.78 1.70 32.14
C SER A 41 56.80 3.10 31.55
N SER A 42 56.22 4.11 32.15
CA SER A 42 55.83 4.51 33.51
C SER A 42 55.04 5.80 33.40
N ALA A 43 53.93 5.88 34.07
CA ALA A 43 53.62 6.77 35.21
C ALA A 43 54.12 8.20 35.17
N SER A 44 53.23 9.14 35.23
CA SER A 44 53.03 10.10 36.35
C SER A 44 52.35 11.40 35.91
N GLN A 45 51.27 11.67 36.60
CA GLN A 45 50.98 12.77 37.54
C GLN A 45 50.19 13.94 36.90
N HIS A 46 48.91 14.02 37.33
CA HIS A 46 48.38 15.03 38.28
C HIS A 46 48.53 16.50 37.92
N GLN A 47 47.40 17.19 37.71
CA GLN A 47 46.79 18.06 38.72
C GLN A 47 45.65 18.93 38.15
N ASN A 48 44.49 18.75 38.77
CA ASN A 48 43.57 19.78 39.28
C ASN A 48 43.60 21.18 38.68
N ARG A 49 42.43 21.65 38.29
CA ARG A 49 41.83 22.85 38.89
C ARG A 49 40.31 22.88 38.73
N GLU A 50 39.63 22.90 39.86
CA GLU A 50 38.27 23.34 40.10
C GLU A 50 38.12 24.85 39.98
N ARG A 51 36.79 25.23 39.89
CA ARG A 51 36.15 26.55 40.05
C ARG A 51 36.14 27.38 38.77
N GLU A 52 34.98 27.83 38.31
CA GLU A 52 34.07 28.74 39.06
C GLU A 52 32.60 28.56 38.61
N ARG A 53 31.71 28.58 39.60
CA ARG A 53 30.28 28.83 39.44
C ARG A 53 30.12 30.33 39.22
N GLU A 54 29.35 30.73 38.19
CA GLU A 54 28.56 31.95 38.23
C GLU A 54 27.13 31.64 37.85
N GLU A 55 26.28 31.93 38.79
CA GLU A 55 24.83 32.08 38.63
C GLU A 55 24.56 33.19 37.62
N PHE A 56 23.75 32.91 36.59
CA PHE A 56 23.03 33.94 35.86
C PHE A 56 21.58 33.61 35.78
N ASP A 57 20.84 34.53 36.31
CA ASP A 57 19.40 34.63 36.49
C ASP A 57 18.68 34.73 35.16
N GLY A 58 17.46 34.23 35.21
CA GLY A 58 16.38 34.04 34.30
C GLY A 58 16.15 35.01 33.13
N THR A 59 15.30 34.52 32.28
CA THR A 59 14.61 35.13 31.14
C THR A 59 15.31 34.98 29.79
N THR A 60 15.07 33.88 29.13
CA THR A 60 15.09 33.85 27.66
C THR A 60 13.71 33.40 27.14
N SER A 61 13.09 34.35 26.51
CA SER A 61 11.90 34.16 25.65
C SER A 61 12.15 33.05 24.63
N PRO A 62 11.10 32.35 24.17
CA PRO A 62 11.26 31.31 23.16
C PRO A 62 11.77 31.89 21.85
N PRO A 63 12.55 31.13 21.08
CA PRO A 63 13.10 31.61 19.81
C PRO A 63 11.99 31.96 18.83
N GLY A 64 12.15 33.12 18.20
CA GLY A 64 11.17 33.72 17.34
C GLY A 64 10.74 32.87 16.14
N GLU A 65 9.54 33.17 15.67
CA GLU A 65 8.77 32.57 14.58
C GLU A 65 9.48 32.47 13.21
N ASP A 66 10.67 33.04 13.05
CA ASP A 66 11.35 33.17 11.75
C ASP A 66 11.92 31.87 11.18
N GLN A 67 12.18 30.83 11.99
CA GLN A 67 12.71 29.55 11.49
C GLN A 67 11.63 28.59 10.93
N LEU A 68 10.36 28.85 11.16
CA LEU A 68 9.25 28.00 10.68
C LEU A 68 8.82 28.27 9.23
N VAL A 69 9.22 29.39 8.64
CA VAL A 69 8.69 29.84 7.35
C VAL A 69 9.55 29.44 6.15
N GLU A 70 10.81 29.12 6.31
CA GLU A 70 11.66 28.68 5.18
C GLU A 70 11.41 27.24 4.69
N ARG A 71 10.68 26.41 5.45
CA ARG A 71 10.43 25.00 5.11
C ARG A 71 9.28 24.74 4.15
N PHE A 72 8.60 25.76 3.63
CA PHE A 72 7.35 25.59 2.83
C PHE A 72 7.50 25.53 1.30
N ASN A 73 8.63 25.17 0.76
CA ASN A 73 8.75 25.05 -0.69
C ASN A 73 8.76 23.61 -1.18
N TYR A 74 7.72 23.27 -1.91
CA TYR A 74 7.52 22.08 -2.75
C TYR A 74 6.80 20.88 -2.16
N VAL A 75 5.60 20.61 -2.66
CA VAL A 75 5.24 19.34 -3.32
C VAL A 75 3.85 19.40 -3.97
N GLY A 76 3.80 19.16 -5.26
CA GLY A 76 2.63 18.64 -5.94
C GLY A 76 2.73 17.12 -6.01
N ALA A 77 2.15 16.41 -5.08
CA ALA A 77 1.85 15.00 -5.22
C ALA A 77 0.34 14.81 -5.09
N GLN A 78 -0.25 14.14 -6.06
CA GLN A 78 -1.67 13.81 -6.10
C GLN A 78 -2.01 12.89 -4.95
N PHE A 79 -2.80 13.36 -4.00
CA PHE A 79 -3.49 12.51 -3.04
C PHE A 79 -4.99 12.55 -3.32
N VAL A 80 -5.55 11.38 -3.53
CA VAL A 80 -6.98 11.14 -3.68
C VAL A 80 -7.61 11.03 -2.31
N ARG A 81 -8.69 11.77 -2.11
CA ARG A 81 -9.50 11.71 -0.90
C ARG A 81 -10.21 10.37 -0.80
N SER A 82 -9.98 9.64 0.26
CA SER A 82 -10.97 8.71 0.78
C SER A 82 -12.11 9.52 1.41
N ASN A 83 -13.33 9.18 1.07
CA ASN A 83 -14.53 9.79 1.64
C ASN A 83 -14.54 9.60 3.15
N GLY A 84 -14.51 10.71 3.87
CA GLY A 84 -14.73 10.72 5.31
C GLY A 84 -16.12 10.20 5.66
N LYS A 85 -16.19 8.98 6.11
CA LYS A 85 -17.28 8.50 6.97
C LYS A 85 -16.65 7.84 8.18
N ALA A 86 -17.07 8.37 9.33
CA ALA A 86 -16.92 7.78 10.63
C ALA A 86 -15.52 7.74 11.26
N VAL A 87 -15.06 8.86 11.76
CA VAL A 87 -14.47 8.87 13.08
C VAL A 87 -15.23 9.90 13.92
N ARG A 88 -16.40 9.52 14.35
CA ARG A 88 -17.13 10.18 15.44
C ARG A 88 -17.49 9.09 16.43
N ASN A 89 -16.57 8.77 17.30
CA ASN A 89 -16.85 8.30 18.68
C ASN A 89 -15.57 7.77 19.31
N LEU A 90 -14.64 8.62 19.62
CA LEU A 90 -13.62 8.32 20.62
C LEU A 90 -13.09 9.66 21.14
N SER A 91 -13.90 10.33 21.95
CA SER A 91 -13.36 11.30 22.89
C SER A 91 -13.79 10.90 24.28
N SER A 92 -12.80 10.65 25.11
CA SER A 92 -12.80 10.73 26.56
C SER A 92 -13.75 9.85 27.38
N LYS A 93 -13.18 8.79 27.93
CA LYS A 93 -13.50 8.38 29.30
C LYS A 93 -12.20 8.19 30.08
N ASN A 94 -11.60 9.26 30.51
CA ASN A 94 -10.74 9.25 31.67
C ASN A 94 -11.60 9.69 32.85
N GLY A 95 -12.12 8.74 33.59
CA GLY A 95 -12.83 8.91 34.85
C GLY A 95 -12.03 8.30 35.97
N THR A 96 -11.45 9.15 36.75
CA THR A 96 -10.74 8.87 38.00
C THR A 96 -11.49 7.92 38.91
N ALA A 97 -10.83 6.84 39.32
CA ALA A 97 -11.26 5.96 40.39
C ALA A 97 -11.19 6.67 41.76
N LYS A 98 -12.31 6.74 42.44
CA LYS A 98 -12.36 6.85 43.91
C LYS A 98 -13.26 5.77 44.48
N LYS A 99 -12.62 4.96 45.35
CA LYS A 99 -13.25 3.95 46.23
C LYS A 99 -14.36 4.56 47.07
N SER A 100 -15.46 3.85 47.16
CA SER A 100 -16.15 3.70 48.48
C SER A 100 -17.02 2.44 48.45
N GLN A 101 -16.84 1.63 49.50
CA GLN A 101 -17.56 0.43 49.84
C GLN A 101 -18.98 0.69 50.31
N GLU A 102 -19.74 -0.38 50.22
CA GLU A 102 -20.83 -0.84 51.11
C GLU A 102 -22.28 -0.77 50.62
N LYS A 103 -22.79 -1.87 50.55
CA LYS A 103 -23.88 -2.66 51.25
C LYS A 103 -25.12 -3.00 50.46
N ASN A 104 -25.26 -4.31 50.31
CA ASN A 104 -26.47 -5.12 50.23
C ASN A 104 -27.83 -4.49 50.52
N LYS A 105 -28.84 -4.78 49.65
CA LYS A 105 -30.02 -5.55 50.09
C LYS A 105 -30.88 -6.01 48.90
N MET A 106 -31.28 -7.26 49.02
CA MET A 106 -32.29 -7.97 48.22
C MET A 106 -33.67 -7.31 48.29
N ALA A 107 -34.44 -7.39 47.23
CA ALA A 107 -35.85 -7.75 47.27
C ALA A 107 -36.36 -8.19 45.90
N LEU A 108 -36.88 -9.39 45.87
CA LEU A 108 -37.75 -9.99 44.90
C LEU A 108 -39.07 -9.18 44.74
N GLU A 109 -39.64 -9.14 43.56
CA GLU A 109 -41.09 -9.36 43.35
C GLU A 109 -41.41 -9.51 41.87
N GLU A 110 -41.99 -10.61 41.53
CA GLU A 110 -42.70 -10.98 40.30
C GLU A 110 -44.19 -10.55 40.37
N PRO A 111 -45.04 -10.97 39.40
CA PRO A 111 -45.56 -10.15 38.28
C PRO A 111 -47.07 -9.88 38.41
N LYS A 112 -47.63 -8.96 37.63
CA LYS A 112 -49.09 -8.83 37.45
C LYS A 112 -49.50 -8.73 35.97
N THR A 113 -50.12 -9.80 35.56
CA THR A 113 -51.08 -9.94 34.46
C THR A 113 -52.23 -8.94 34.47
N ARG A 114 -52.67 -8.46 33.29
CA ARG A 114 -54.12 -8.26 32.92
C ARG A 114 -54.24 -7.78 31.49
N THR A 115 -54.74 -8.64 30.62
CA THR A 115 -56.10 -8.84 30.10
C THR A 115 -56.45 -7.92 28.90
N THR A 116 -56.52 -8.56 27.78
CA THR A 116 -57.38 -8.46 26.57
C THR A 116 -58.43 -7.32 26.50
N ARG A 117 -58.43 -6.65 25.35
CA ARG A 117 -59.68 -6.26 24.69
C ARG A 117 -59.59 -6.27 23.18
N THR A 118 -60.25 -7.25 22.60
CA THR A 118 -60.63 -7.42 21.24
C THR A 118 -61.56 -6.33 20.75
N THR A 119 -61.35 -5.76 19.58
CA THR A 119 -62.42 -5.13 18.80
C THR A 119 -62.25 -5.43 17.30
N THR A 120 -63.17 -6.22 16.83
CA THR A 120 -63.44 -6.55 15.44
C THR A 120 -64.24 -5.41 14.78
N THR A 121 -63.91 -5.05 13.55
CA THR A 121 -64.91 -4.52 12.57
C THR A 121 -64.27 -4.53 11.18
N THR A 122 -64.60 -5.48 10.35
CA THR A 122 -65.53 -5.52 9.23
C THR A 122 -65.03 -4.91 7.91
N THR A 123 -64.83 -5.80 7.02
CA THR A 123 -64.69 -5.75 5.55
C THR A 123 -65.68 -4.80 4.83
N ARG A 124 -65.19 -4.14 3.82
CA ARG A 124 -66.08 -3.79 2.68
C ARG A 124 -65.32 -3.87 1.36
N THR A 125 -65.68 -4.90 0.61
CA THR A 125 -65.44 -5.15 -0.79
C THR A 125 -66.24 -4.17 -1.67
N THR A 126 -65.64 -3.70 -2.77
CA THR A 126 -66.40 -3.38 -3.97
C THR A 126 -65.57 -3.76 -5.20
N ALA A 127 -66.25 -4.54 -6.02
CA ALA A 127 -65.77 -5.18 -7.23
C ALA A 127 -66.09 -4.38 -8.49
N ALA A 128 -65.37 -4.76 -9.55
CA ALA A 128 -65.75 -4.80 -10.95
C ALA A 128 -65.79 -3.51 -11.76
N THR A 129 -65.21 -3.47 -12.91
CA THR A 129 -65.81 -4.03 -14.13
C THR A 129 -64.79 -4.12 -15.32
N THR A 130 -64.81 -5.22 -15.93
CA THR A 130 -64.26 -5.59 -17.23
C THR A 130 -64.86 -4.79 -18.41
N LYS A 131 -64.11 -4.59 -19.46
CA LYS A 131 -64.65 -4.74 -20.83
C LYS A 131 -63.58 -5.18 -21.83
N ASN A 132 -63.95 -6.24 -22.48
CA ASN A 132 -63.39 -6.93 -23.67
C ASN A 132 -63.48 -6.10 -24.95
N GLY A 133 -62.64 -6.39 -25.89
CA GLY A 133 -62.79 -6.01 -27.29
C GLY A 133 -61.77 -6.70 -28.18
N THR A 134 -62.14 -7.79 -28.64
CA THR A 134 -61.88 -8.75 -29.72
C THR A 134 -61.51 -8.16 -31.09
N GLY A 135 -60.69 -8.93 -31.84
CA GLY A 135 -60.83 -9.16 -33.31
C GLY A 135 -59.53 -8.89 -34.08
N VAL A 136 -58.95 -9.81 -34.63
CA VAL A 136 -59.00 -10.80 -35.69
C VAL A 136 -58.04 -10.48 -36.86
N HIS A 137 -57.17 -11.44 -37.18
CA HIS A 137 -56.57 -11.92 -38.44
C HIS A 137 -55.95 -10.97 -39.48
N GLY A 138 -54.75 -11.32 -39.97
CA GLY A 138 -54.23 -10.96 -41.28
C GLY A 138 -52.80 -11.42 -41.54
N GLU A 139 -52.69 -12.38 -42.45
CA GLU A 139 -51.48 -13.13 -42.81
C GLU A 139 -50.46 -12.40 -43.71
N ARG A 140 -49.21 -12.95 -43.69
CA ARG A 140 -48.16 -13.14 -44.72
C ARG A 140 -47.18 -12.04 -45.09
N ASN A 141 -45.96 -12.25 -44.70
CA ASN A 141 -44.64 -12.38 -45.35
C ASN A 141 -44.39 -11.80 -46.77
N PRO A 142 -43.10 -11.59 -47.22
CA PRO A 142 -41.80 -11.44 -46.55
C PRO A 142 -40.89 -10.30 -47.16
N GLY A 143 -39.83 -9.98 -46.47
CA GLY A 143 -38.61 -9.46 -47.09
C GLY A 143 -38.33 -7.99 -46.95
N GLN A 144 -37.60 -7.64 -45.90
CA GLN A 144 -36.66 -6.51 -45.96
C GLN A 144 -35.62 -6.62 -44.78
N THR A 145 -34.36 -6.60 -45.15
CA THR A 145 -33.18 -6.57 -44.32
C THR A 145 -33.21 -5.39 -43.33
N VAL A 146 -33.30 -5.70 -42.03
CA VAL A 146 -33.17 -4.72 -40.97
C VAL A 146 -31.69 -4.68 -40.54
N LYS A 147 -31.01 -3.58 -40.86
CA LYS A 147 -29.74 -3.18 -40.27
C LYS A 147 -29.97 -2.98 -38.76
N ARG A 148 -29.44 -3.86 -37.94
CA ARG A 148 -29.26 -3.60 -36.50
C ARG A 148 -28.25 -2.52 -36.32
N SER A 149 -28.65 -1.34 -35.92
CA SER A 149 -27.83 -0.30 -35.35
C SER A 149 -27.48 -0.74 -33.92
N VAL A 150 -26.23 -1.13 -33.72
CA VAL A 150 -25.64 -1.31 -32.38
C VAL A 150 -25.51 0.08 -31.78
N GLY A 151 -26.29 0.35 -30.74
CA GLY A 151 -26.20 1.56 -29.97
C GLY A 151 -24.84 1.62 -29.26
N ARG A 152 -24.12 2.71 -29.48
CA ARG A 152 -22.90 3.07 -28.74
C ARG A 152 -23.20 3.17 -27.23
N PRO A 153 -22.38 2.54 -26.36
CA PRO A 153 -22.40 2.88 -24.94
C PRO A 153 -21.94 4.32 -24.74
N LYS A 154 -22.62 5.05 -23.89
CA LYS A 154 -22.29 6.43 -23.55
C LYS A 154 -20.95 6.51 -22.83
N GLU A 155 -20.01 7.27 -23.40
CA GLU A 155 -18.79 7.72 -22.75
C GLU A 155 -19.12 8.61 -21.55
N SER A 156 -19.04 8.10 -20.31
CA SER A 156 -19.05 8.98 -19.15
C SER A 156 -18.38 8.46 -17.88
N ASP A 157 -17.74 7.25 -17.84
CA ASP A 157 -17.28 6.68 -16.56
C ASP A 157 -15.78 6.35 -16.46
N PHE A 158 -14.93 7.01 -17.24
CA PHE A 158 -13.48 6.81 -17.07
C PHE A 158 -12.73 8.13 -16.95
N ALA A 159 -12.71 8.66 -15.74
CA ALA A 159 -11.74 9.69 -15.36
C ALA A 159 -11.08 9.28 -14.04
N ALA A 160 -9.77 9.08 -14.13
CA ALA A 160 -8.79 9.03 -13.03
C ALA A 160 -8.90 7.84 -12.06
N VAL A 161 -8.29 6.72 -12.44
CA VAL A 161 -7.82 5.75 -11.46
C VAL A 161 -6.42 6.19 -11.02
N SER A 162 -6.37 6.90 -9.90
CA SER A 162 -5.18 7.02 -9.07
C SER A 162 -5.19 5.82 -8.11
N THR A 163 -4.03 5.24 -7.93
CA THR A 163 -3.76 4.13 -7.03
C THR A 163 -4.30 4.41 -5.63
N SER A 164 -5.46 3.88 -5.31
CA SER A 164 -5.92 3.66 -3.94
C SER A 164 -6.09 2.17 -3.76
N SER A 165 -5.53 1.64 -2.67
CA SER A 165 -5.79 0.31 -2.17
C SER A 165 -7.32 0.09 -2.13
N ALA A 166 -7.81 -0.80 -2.98
CA ALA A 166 -9.20 -1.22 -2.90
C ALA A 166 -9.37 -2.00 -1.60
N THR A 167 -10.16 -1.47 -0.70
CA THR A 167 -10.94 -2.27 0.22
C THR A 167 -11.97 -3.01 -0.63
N ASP A 168 -12.17 -4.30 -0.39
CA ASP A 168 -13.24 -5.10 -0.99
C ASP A 168 -14.60 -4.63 -0.45
N GLU A 169 -15.07 -3.48 -0.90
CA GLU A 169 -16.44 -3.01 -0.71
C GLU A 169 -16.84 -2.20 -1.94
N ASP A 170 -18.02 -2.59 -2.49
CA ASP A 170 -18.81 -1.95 -3.53
C ASP A 170 -18.59 -2.39 -4.99
N ALA A 171 -19.15 -3.58 -5.27
CA ALA A 171 -19.75 -3.89 -6.55
C ALA A 171 -21.21 -4.30 -6.32
N ASP A 172 -22.07 -3.35 -5.94
CA ASP A 172 -23.50 -3.53 -5.87
C ASP A 172 -24.22 -2.76 -6.96
N GLY A 173 -24.80 -3.49 -7.89
CA GLY A 173 -25.67 -2.94 -8.91
C GLY A 173 -26.25 -3.96 -9.90
N ALA A 174 -26.89 -5.01 -9.43
CA ALA A 174 -27.81 -5.79 -10.27
C ALA A 174 -28.99 -6.26 -9.43
N GLY A 175 -30.19 -5.96 -9.92
CA GLY A 175 -31.46 -6.20 -9.25
C GLY A 175 -31.66 -7.67 -8.90
N VAL A 176 -32.00 -7.90 -7.65
CA VAL A 176 -32.36 -9.21 -7.11
C VAL A 176 -33.85 -9.47 -7.43
N GLY A 177 -34.09 -10.41 -8.31
CA GLY A 177 -35.35 -11.13 -8.35
C GLY A 177 -35.40 -12.09 -7.16
N ASP A 178 -36.58 -12.18 -6.57
CA ASP A 178 -36.91 -13.04 -5.44
C ASP A 178 -36.89 -14.49 -5.90
N GLU A 179 -35.75 -15.18 -5.84
CA GLU A 179 -35.68 -16.65 -5.98
C GLU A 179 -35.13 -17.21 -4.66
N SER A 180 -35.86 -18.20 -4.13
CA SER A 180 -35.64 -18.88 -2.88
C SER A 180 -34.21 -19.32 -2.64
N ASN A 181 -33.66 -18.89 -1.50
CA ASN A 181 -32.27 -19.07 -1.02
C ASN A 181 -31.86 -20.53 -0.70
N GLU A 182 -32.59 -21.55 -1.17
CA GLU A 182 -32.38 -22.94 -0.76
C GLU A 182 -31.32 -23.73 -1.55
N THR A 183 -30.71 -23.14 -2.60
CA THR A 183 -29.85 -23.92 -3.52
C THR A 183 -28.38 -23.43 -3.60
N LEU A 184 -27.88 -22.69 -2.59
CA LEU A 184 -26.62 -21.96 -2.73
C LEU A 184 -25.38 -22.67 -2.16
N ILE A 185 -25.53 -23.78 -1.44
CA ILE A 185 -24.43 -24.69 -1.03
C ILE A 185 -24.77 -26.07 -1.56
N PRO A 186 -23.80 -26.85 -2.07
CA PRO A 186 -24.06 -28.21 -2.55
C PRO A 186 -24.67 -29.06 -1.44
N THR A 187 -25.85 -29.59 -1.67
CA THR A 187 -26.46 -30.53 -0.75
C THR A 187 -25.63 -31.81 -0.73
N GLY A 188 -25.15 -32.19 0.46
CA GLY A 188 -24.43 -33.44 0.66
C GLY A 188 -22.96 -33.28 1.14
N LEU A 189 -22.37 -32.08 1.06
CA LEU A 189 -21.00 -31.88 1.53
C LEU A 189 -20.85 -32.13 3.03
N ARG A 190 -21.91 -31.85 3.80
CA ARG A 190 -21.94 -32.05 5.25
C ARG A 190 -21.66 -33.52 5.65
N GLU A 191 -22.10 -34.48 4.85
CA GLU A 191 -21.89 -35.90 5.09
C GLU A 191 -20.43 -36.32 4.91
N GLU A 192 -19.66 -35.60 4.06
CA GLU A 192 -18.24 -35.82 3.83
C GLU A 192 -17.34 -35.18 4.89
N VAL A 193 -17.89 -34.37 5.82
CA VAL A 193 -17.12 -33.67 6.84
C VAL A 193 -17.03 -34.51 8.11
N PHE A 194 -15.81 -34.79 8.56
CA PHE A 194 -15.53 -35.30 9.88
C PHE A 194 -15.44 -34.13 10.88
N CYS A 195 -16.37 -34.06 11.83
CA CYS A 195 -16.41 -33.00 12.83
C CYS A 195 -15.69 -33.46 14.11
N VAL A 196 -14.67 -32.71 14.48
CA VAL A 196 -13.94 -32.90 15.75
C VAL A 196 -14.60 -32.02 16.81
N THR A 197 -15.23 -32.65 17.78
CA THR A 197 -15.88 -32.01 18.94
C THR A 197 -15.40 -32.55 20.27
N THR A 198 -14.52 -33.56 20.25
CA THR A 198 -13.94 -34.19 21.43
C THR A 198 -12.42 -34.35 21.27
N VAL A 199 -11.75 -34.54 22.39
CA VAL A 199 -10.30 -34.84 22.44
C VAL A 199 -9.96 -36.15 21.73
N GLU A 200 -10.84 -37.15 21.81
CA GLU A 200 -10.68 -38.46 21.13
C GLU A 200 -10.77 -38.29 19.61
N ASP A 201 -11.71 -37.51 19.10
CA ASP A 201 -11.83 -37.21 17.66
C ASP A 201 -10.60 -36.42 17.18
N ALA A 202 -10.09 -35.49 18.01
CA ALA A 202 -8.88 -34.73 17.72
C ALA A 202 -7.64 -35.67 17.59
N LYS A 203 -7.45 -36.58 18.51
CA LYS A 203 -6.35 -37.56 18.44
C LYS A 203 -6.46 -38.48 17.22
N HIS A 204 -7.67 -38.92 16.89
CA HIS A 204 -7.95 -39.71 15.69
C HIS A 204 -7.59 -38.94 14.40
N ALA A 205 -8.05 -37.70 14.28
CA ALA A 205 -7.79 -36.87 13.13
C ALA A 205 -6.30 -36.53 12.96
N VAL A 206 -5.60 -36.20 14.08
CA VAL A 206 -4.16 -35.88 14.05
C VAL A 206 -3.33 -37.13 13.68
N ALA A 207 -3.72 -38.33 14.10
CA ALA A 207 -3.06 -39.57 13.68
C ALA A 207 -3.13 -39.74 12.16
N ILE A 208 -4.34 -39.60 11.55
CA ILE A 208 -4.53 -39.68 10.11
C ILE A 208 -3.74 -38.57 9.35
N LEU A 209 -3.74 -37.34 9.84
CA LEU A 209 -2.97 -36.27 9.24
C LEU A 209 -1.46 -36.58 9.23
N ASN A 210 -0.92 -37.15 10.34
CA ASN A 210 0.49 -37.51 10.44
C ASN A 210 0.86 -38.74 9.58
N GLU A 211 -0.06 -39.65 9.32
CA GLU A 211 0.12 -40.76 8.38
C GLU A 211 0.15 -40.32 6.93
N ASN A 212 -0.41 -39.14 6.65
CA ASN A 212 -0.59 -38.60 5.29
C ASN A 212 0.32 -37.42 4.98
N LEU A 213 1.54 -37.37 5.51
CA LEU A 213 2.50 -36.27 5.22
C LEU A 213 3.19 -36.40 3.85
N GLY A 214 3.18 -37.58 3.25
CA GLY A 214 4.01 -37.91 2.10
C GLY A 214 5.50 -38.08 2.42
N THR A 215 6.36 -38.03 1.43
CA THR A 215 7.82 -38.09 1.59
C THR A 215 8.47 -36.72 1.33
N ASP A 216 9.78 -36.59 1.54
CA ASP A 216 10.50 -35.36 1.21
C ASP A 216 10.57 -35.13 -0.33
N GLU A 217 10.56 -36.21 -1.14
CA GLU A 217 10.55 -36.17 -2.61
C GLU A 217 9.13 -35.91 -3.16
N GLU A 218 8.11 -36.53 -2.52
CA GLU A 218 6.69 -36.40 -2.91
C GLU A 218 5.87 -36.00 -1.70
N PRO A 219 5.95 -34.71 -1.28
CA PRO A 219 5.22 -34.23 -0.12
C PRO A 219 3.73 -34.13 -0.42
N ARG A 220 2.90 -34.53 0.54
CA ARG A 220 1.46 -34.32 0.49
C ARG A 220 1.14 -32.94 1.06
N TYR A 221 0.26 -32.22 0.38
CA TYR A 221 -0.14 -30.88 0.79
C TYR A 221 -1.47 -30.91 1.55
N HIS A 222 -1.48 -30.27 2.70
CA HIS A 222 -2.67 -30.09 3.54
C HIS A 222 -3.10 -28.63 3.44
N ALA A 223 -4.28 -28.36 2.88
CA ALA A 223 -4.87 -27.02 2.89
C ALA A 223 -5.63 -26.79 4.17
N LEU A 224 -5.42 -25.62 4.77
CA LEU A 224 -6.07 -25.21 6.01
C LEU A 224 -6.71 -23.83 5.83
N ASP A 225 -7.77 -23.59 6.59
CA ASP A 225 -8.45 -22.32 6.73
C ASP A 225 -8.92 -22.12 8.16
N THR A 226 -8.89 -20.88 8.69
CA THR A 226 -9.34 -20.56 10.06
C THR A 226 -10.49 -19.58 10.05
N GLU A 227 -11.49 -19.83 10.89
CA GLU A 227 -12.55 -18.86 11.14
C GLU A 227 -12.34 -18.18 12.51
N VAL A 228 -12.52 -16.87 12.52
CA VAL A 228 -12.05 -16.02 13.63
C VAL A 228 -13.16 -15.11 14.13
N SER A 229 -13.27 -14.99 15.44
CA SER A 229 -14.14 -14.06 16.13
C SER A 229 -13.36 -12.94 16.83
N HIS A 230 -14.09 -11.95 17.35
CA HIS A 230 -13.53 -10.85 18.17
C HIS A 230 -12.44 -10.03 17.47
N ILE A 231 -12.58 -9.82 16.15
CA ILE A 231 -11.74 -8.92 15.38
C ILE A 231 -12.57 -8.11 14.39
N ASP A 232 -12.34 -6.80 14.35
CA ASP A 232 -12.80 -5.97 13.23
C ASP A 232 -11.67 -5.85 12.20
N VAL A 233 -11.73 -6.71 11.19
CA VAL A 233 -10.73 -6.73 10.10
C VAL A 233 -10.65 -5.43 9.29
N THR A 234 -11.57 -4.48 9.50
CA THR A 234 -11.53 -3.18 8.82
C THR A 234 -10.59 -2.18 9.49
N CYS A 235 -10.31 -2.32 10.78
CA CYS A 235 -9.45 -1.41 11.55
C CYS A 235 -8.37 -2.12 12.38
N GLN A 236 -8.63 -3.34 12.88
CA GLN A 236 -7.70 -4.04 13.79
C GLN A 236 -6.63 -4.85 13.04
N THR A 237 -5.45 -4.93 13.66
CA THR A 237 -4.40 -5.86 13.25
C THR A 237 -4.70 -7.26 13.77
N PRO A 238 -4.44 -8.34 13.02
CA PRO A 238 -4.58 -9.70 13.53
C PRO A 238 -3.52 -10.07 14.59
N VAL A 239 -2.44 -9.29 14.73
CA VAL A 239 -1.43 -9.51 15.79
C VAL A 239 -1.99 -9.06 17.14
N GLY A 240 -2.27 -10.02 18.00
CA GLY A 240 -2.86 -9.78 19.31
C GLY A 240 -4.37 -9.58 19.34
N HIS A 241 -5.05 -9.66 18.18
CA HIS A 241 -6.51 -9.57 18.08
C HIS A 241 -7.07 -10.78 17.32
N GLY A 242 -8.29 -11.14 17.64
CA GLY A 242 -8.99 -12.28 17.05
C GLY A 242 -8.71 -13.59 17.77
N ASN A 243 -9.77 -14.41 17.88
CA ASN A 243 -9.74 -15.75 18.46
C ASN A 243 -10.17 -16.75 17.40
N VAL A 244 -9.38 -17.80 17.18
CA VAL A 244 -9.77 -18.91 16.28
C VAL A 244 -10.93 -19.66 16.93
N ILE A 245 -12.09 -19.74 16.26
CA ILE A 245 -13.28 -20.42 16.76
C ILE A 245 -13.49 -21.79 16.12
N CYS A 246 -13.00 -21.98 14.92
CA CYS A 246 -12.87 -23.28 14.27
C CYS A 246 -11.80 -23.21 13.18
N PHE A 247 -11.35 -24.35 12.71
CA PHE A 247 -10.54 -24.46 11.51
C PHE A 247 -10.87 -25.74 10.75
N SER A 248 -10.57 -25.75 9.47
CA SER A 248 -10.78 -26.87 8.57
C SER A 248 -9.49 -27.33 7.93
N VAL A 249 -9.43 -28.60 7.57
CA VAL A 249 -8.28 -29.22 6.88
C VAL A 249 -8.76 -30.11 5.75
N PHE A 250 -8.13 -29.98 4.58
CA PHE A 250 -8.28 -30.90 3.47
C PHE A 250 -6.89 -31.38 3.01
N ALA A 251 -6.64 -32.68 3.13
CA ALA A 251 -5.35 -33.28 2.84
C ALA A 251 -5.31 -34.08 1.51
N GLY A 252 -6.31 -33.89 0.68
CA GLY A 252 -6.50 -34.55 -0.61
C GLY A 252 -7.73 -35.46 -0.66
N PRO A 253 -8.27 -35.74 -1.87
CA PRO A 253 -9.53 -36.48 -2.04
C PRO A 253 -9.44 -37.96 -1.61
N ASP A 254 -8.28 -38.51 -1.47
CA ASP A 254 -8.01 -39.90 -1.08
C ASP A 254 -7.90 -40.12 0.45
N VAL A 255 -7.69 -39.06 1.22
CA VAL A 255 -7.64 -39.13 2.68
C VAL A 255 -9.04 -39.37 3.27
N ASN A 256 -9.12 -40.21 4.29
CA ASN A 256 -10.38 -40.57 4.94
C ASN A 256 -10.28 -40.44 6.46
N PHE A 257 -11.04 -39.52 7.04
CA PHE A 257 -11.11 -39.29 8.49
C PHE A 257 -12.21 -40.12 9.18
N ALA A 258 -13.03 -40.86 8.41
CA ALA A 258 -14.11 -41.66 8.99
C ALA A 258 -13.58 -42.74 9.95
N LYS A 259 -14.35 -43.01 11.00
CA LYS A 259 -14.07 -44.12 11.89
C LYS A 259 -14.42 -45.46 11.22
N PRO A 260 -13.85 -46.59 11.66
CA PRO A 260 -14.14 -47.90 11.09
C PRO A 260 -15.65 -48.20 11.03
N GLY A 261 -16.16 -48.45 9.79
CA GLY A 261 -17.57 -48.76 9.59
C GLY A 261 -18.45 -47.56 9.17
N GLU A 262 -17.90 -46.35 9.17
CA GLU A 262 -18.58 -45.16 8.68
C GLU A 262 -18.32 -44.92 7.16
N ALA A 263 -19.19 -44.15 6.55
CA ALA A 263 -18.96 -43.66 5.20
C ALA A 263 -17.71 -42.77 5.13
N LYS A 264 -17.06 -42.71 3.95
CA LYS A 264 -15.83 -41.90 3.75
C LYS A 264 -16.08 -40.45 4.10
N LYS A 265 -15.17 -39.84 4.86
CA LYS A 265 -15.16 -38.43 5.18
C LYS A 265 -13.79 -37.83 4.79
N SER A 266 -13.78 -37.05 3.73
CA SER A 266 -12.53 -36.48 3.17
C SER A 266 -12.18 -35.12 3.74
N LEU A 267 -13.14 -34.45 4.39
CA LEU A 267 -13.00 -33.12 4.96
C LEU A 267 -12.94 -33.18 6.48
N LEU A 268 -12.10 -32.35 7.08
CA LEU A 268 -11.97 -32.21 8.53
C LEU A 268 -12.42 -30.81 8.93
N TRP A 269 -13.31 -30.72 9.91
CA TRP A 269 -13.67 -29.49 10.60
C TRP A 269 -13.51 -29.64 12.10
N VAL A 270 -12.83 -28.70 12.73
CA VAL A 270 -12.48 -28.73 14.15
C VAL A 270 -13.19 -27.61 14.89
N ASP A 271 -14.07 -28.00 15.83
CA ASP A 271 -14.83 -27.07 16.65
C ASP A 271 -14.00 -26.67 17.88
N LEU A 272 -13.79 -25.38 18.03
CA LEU A 272 -13.10 -24.81 19.20
C LEU A 272 -14.03 -24.03 20.12
N LEU A 273 -15.34 -24.02 19.83
CA LEU A 273 -16.35 -23.37 20.67
C LEU A 273 -17.32 -24.41 21.27
N ASP A 274 -17.64 -24.26 22.55
CA ASP A 274 -18.76 -24.92 23.18
C ASP A 274 -20.10 -24.44 22.56
N LYS A 275 -21.08 -25.33 22.48
CA LYS A 275 -22.42 -25.05 21.97
C LYS A 275 -23.12 -23.87 22.65
N ASP A 276 -22.77 -23.61 23.93
CA ASP A 276 -23.31 -22.53 24.72
C ASP A 276 -22.52 -21.21 24.59
N ASN A 277 -21.54 -21.16 23.71
CA ASN A 277 -20.69 -19.99 23.44
C ASN A 277 -19.87 -19.48 24.66
N VAL A 278 -19.67 -20.33 25.65
CA VAL A 278 -19.10 -19.96 26.95
C VAL A 278 -17.68 -20.45 27.13
N ARG A 279 -17.24 -21.41 26.31
CA ARG A 279 -15.97 -22.07 26.51
C ARG A 279 -15.20 -22.32 25.21
N PHE A 280 -13.95 -21.84 25.17
CA PHE A 280 -12.98 -22.25 24.15
C PHE A 280 -12.38 -23.60 24.51
N HIS A 281 -12.39 -24.56 23.58
CA HIS A 281 -11.84 -25.89 23.79
C HIS A 281 -10.31 -25.92 23.57
N GLN A 282 -9.57 -25.37 24.51
CA GLN A 282 -8.11 -25.36 24.48
C GLN A 282 -7.52 -26.77 24.38
N GLU A 283 -8.12 -27.73 25.07
CA GLU A 283 -7.67 -29.11 25.06
C GLU A 283 -7.74 -29.81 23.69
N ILE A 284 -8.71 -29.43 22.84
CA ILE A 284 -8.77 -29.90 21.45
C ILE A 284 -7.64 -29.23 20.65
N PHE A 285 -7.45 -27.91 20.81
CA PHE A 285 -6.41 -27.16 20.11
C PHE A 285 -5.01 -27.63 20.48
N ASP A 286 -4.78 -27.96 21.76
CA ASP A 286 -3.52 -28.50 22.26
C ASP A 286 -3.15 -29.85 21.59
N VAL A 287 -4.12 -30.72 21.29
CA VAL A 287 -3.89 -31.96 20.54
C VAL A 287 -3.40 -31.70 19.13
N PHE A 288 -3.88 -30.64 18.48
CA PHE A 288 -3.44 -30.25 17.12
C PHE A 288 -2.12 -29.47 17.11
N THR A 289 -1.67 -28.91 18.25
CA THR A 289 -0.46 -28.09 18.34
C THR A 289 0.77 -28.76 17.72
N PRO A 290 1.12 -30.04 18.03
CA PRO A 290 2.27 -30.70 17.44
C PRO A 290 2.18 -30.87 15.93
N TYR A 291 0.98 -31.06 15.36
CA TYR A 291 0.75 -31.10 13.93
C TYR A 291 0.88 -29.70 13.29
N LEU A 292 0.30 -28.67 13.93
CA LEU A 292 0.36 -27.30 13.44
C LEU A 292 1.80 -26.75 13.41
N GLU A 293 2.63 -27.14 14.38
CA GLU A 293 4.04 -26.75 14.47
C GLU A 293 4.98 -27.61 13.61
N ASN A 294 4.51 -28.75 13.10
CA ASN A 294 5.33 -29.69 12.33
C ASN A 294 5.74 -29.11 10.96
N ASP A 295 7.04 -28.91 10.77
CA ASP A 295 7.61 -28.41 9.49
C ASP A 295 7.54 -29.45 8.35
N LYS A 296 7.34 -30.74 8.65
CA LYS A 296 7.16 -31.78 7.65
C LYS A 296 5.75 -31.80 7.07
N ALA A 297 4.73 -31.38 7.82
CA ALA A 297 3.36 -31.21 7.35
C ALA A 297 3.28 -30.00 6.42
N LYS A 298 3.22 -30.22 5.10
CA LYS A 298 3.25 -29.15 4.07
C LYS A 298 1.90 -28.46 3.98
N LYS A 299 1.77 -27.34 4.68
CA LYS A 299 0.51 -26.58 4.84
C LYS A 299 0.33 -25.52 3.76
N VAL A 300 -0.87 -25.46 3.20
CA VAL A 300 -1.30 -24.54 2.15
C VAL A 300 -2.39 -23.64 2.72
N TRP A 301 -2.32 -22.35 2.41
CA TRP A 301 -3.24 -21.33 2.91
C TRP A 301 -3.69 -20.39 1.81
N HIS A 302 -4.78 -19.68 2.06
CA HIS A 302 -5.17 -18.54 1.25
C HIS A 302 -5.07 -17.25 2.07
N ASN A 303 -4.06 -16.40 1.83
CA ASN A 303 -3.71 -15.23 2.65
C ASN A 303 -3.09 -15.62 4.02
N TYR A 304 -2.09 -16.51 3.99
CA TYR A 304 -1.36 -17.08 5.11
C TYR A 304 -1.04 -16.13 6.28
N SER A 305 -0.76 -14.84 5.99
CA SER A 305 -0.41 -13.87 7.02
C SER A 305 -1.49 -13.74 8.09
N PHE A 306 -2.78 -13.73 7.68
CA PHE A 306 -3.90 -13.60 8.60
C PHE A 306 -3.99 -14.81 9.53
N ASP A 307 -4.06 -16.02 8.98
CA ASP A 307 -4.20 -17.27 9.73
C ASP A 307 -3.02 -17.49 10.67
N ARG A 308 -1.81 -17.22 10.19
CA ARG A 308 -0.61 -17.32 11.02
C ARG A 308 -0.71 -16.41 12.25
N HIS A 309 -1.10 -15.15 12.09
CA HIS A 309 -1.15 -14.22 13.22
C HIS A 309 -2.19 -14.63 14.25
N VAL A 310 -3.38 -15.05 13.83
CA VAL A 310 -4.45 -15.43 14.76
C VAL A 310 -4.13 -16.75 15.49
N VAL A 311 -3.50 -17.73 14.82
CA VAL A 311 -3.05 -18.97 15.46
C VAL A 311 -1.89 -18.69 16.44
N GLU A 312 -0.93 -17.84 16.05
CA GLU A 312 0.19 -17.46 16.93
C GLU A 312 -0.26 -16.62 18.14
N ASN A 313 -1.46 -16.01 18.14
CA ASN A 313 -2.05 -15.36 19.31
C ASN A 313 -2.39 -16.37 20.42
N HIS A 314 -2.60 -17.65 20.06
CA HIS A 314 -2.80 -18.74 21.00
C HIS A 314 -1.48 -19.42 21.44
N GLY A 315 -0.31 -18.84 21.09
CA GLY A 315 1.00 -19.37 21.46
C GLY A 315 1.51 -20.51 20.56
N ILE A 316 0.80 -20.87 19.49
CA ILE A 316 1.14 -21.95 18.56
C ILE A 316 1.95 -21.41 17.39
N ARG A 317 3.19 -21.86 17.21
CA ARG A 317 4.04 -21.48 16.09
C ARG A 317 3.70 -22.32 14.85
N LEU A 318 3.08 -21.70 13.83
CA LEU A 318 2.79 -22.42 12.59
C LEU A 318 4.07 -22.83 11.84
N GLY A 319 4.25 -24.15 11.67
CA GLY A 319 5.31 -24.76 10.87
C GLY A 319 4.81 -25.27 9.51
N GLY A 320 5.76 -25.66 8.63
CA GLY A 320 5.46 -26.35 7.38
C GLY A 320 4.80 -25.49 6.29
N PHE A 321 4.99 -24.18 6.30
CA PHE A 321 4.44 -23.29 5.26
C PHE A 321 4.90 -23.71 3.88
N ALA A 322 3.99 -24.18 3.03
CA ALA A 322 4.27 -24.70 1.70
C ALA A 322 3.77 -23.80 0.57
N ALA A 323 2.60 -23.20 0.72
CA ALA A 323 2.08 -22.28 -0.27
C ALA A 323 1.04 -21.29 0.30
N ASP A 324 0.99 -20.11 -0.32
CA ASP A 324 -0.10 -19.13 -0.22
C ASP A 324 -0.71 -18.94 -1.61
N THR A 325 -1.94 -19.40 -1.79
CA THR A 325 -2.62 -19.39 -3.10
C THR A 325 -2.91 -17.98 -3.59
N MET A 326 -3.07 -17.00 -2.69
CA MET A 326 -3.21 -15.59 -3.08
C MET A 326 -1.90 -15.06 -3.68
N HIS A 327 -0.75 -15.38 -3.11
CA HIS A 327 0.56 -15.01 -3.68
C HIS A 327 0.83 -15.73 -5.01
N MET A 328 0.43 -17.00 -5.14
CA MET A 328 0.52 -17.75 -6.40
C MET A 328 -0.33 -17.09 -7.50
N ALA A 329 -1.58 -16.75 -7.20
CA ALA A 329 -2.49 -16.09 -8.13
C ALA A 329 -1.99 -14.71 -8.57
N ARG A 330 -1.39 -13.94 -7.65
CA ARG A 330 -0.78 -12.63 -7.96
C ARG A 330 0.45 -12.76 -8.84
N LEU A 331 1.28 -13.77 -8.60
CA LEU A 331 2.44 -14.04 -9.46
C LEU A 331 2.01 -14.47 -10.86
N TRP A 332 0.96 -15.30 -10.96
CA TRP A 332 0.40 -15.74 -12.25
C TRP A 332 -0.20 -14.58 -13.04
N ASN A 333 -1.03 -13.75 -12.41
CA ASN A 333 -1.68 -12.61 -13.09
C ASN A 333 -1.82 -11.41 -12.14
N THR A 334 -0.99 -10.37 -12.36
CA THR A 334 -0.96 -9.16 -11.54
C THR A 334 -2.13 -8.19 -11.81
N ASN A 335 -2.97 -8.44 -12.83
CA ASN A 335 -3.99 -7.50 -13.33
C ASN A 335 -5.44 -7.88 -12.96
N ARG A 336 -5.65 -8.88 -12.12
CA ARG A 336 -6.99 -9.40 -11.79
C ARG A 336 -7.94 -8.42 -11.07
N LYS A 337 -7.51 -7.22 -10.72
CA LYS A 337 -8.40 -6.22 -10.09
C LYS A 337 -9.67 -5.93 -10.90
N LEU A 338 -9.59 -6.07 -12.23
CA LEU A 338 -10.73 -5.89 -13.14
C LEU A 338 -11.54 -7.19 -13.35
N ASP A 339 -10.97 -8.34 -12.98
CA ASP A 339 -11.50 -9.69 -13.20
C ASP A 339 -11.94 -10.34 -11.87
N GLY A 340 -12.51 -9.56 -10.94
CA GLY A 340 -13.04 -10.06 -9.66
C GLY A 340 -12.04 -10.11 -8.48
N GLY A 341 -10.75 -9.82 -8.69
CA GLY A 341 -9.76 -9.73 -7.60
C GLY A 341 -9.07 -11.06 -7.25
N TYR A 342 -8.63 -11.17 -5.99
CA TYR A 342 -7.82 -12.29 -5.49
C TYR A 342 -8.43 -12.95 -4.24
N SER A 343 -9.70 -12.72 -3.94
CA SER A 343 -10.39 -13.48 -2.89
C SER A 343 -10.55 -14.94 -3.33
N LEU A 344 -10.62 -15.85 -2.36
CA LEU A 344 -10.82 -17.27 -2.65
C LEU A 344 -12.09 -17.49 -3.49
N GLU A 345 -13.20 -16.80 -3.16
CA GLU A 345 -14.45 -16.79 -3.96
C GLU A 345 -14.22 -16.38 -5.42
N ALA A 346 -13.51 -15.25 -5.65
CA ALA A 346 -13.28 -14.74 -6.99
C ALA A 346 -12.35 -15.62 -7.83
N LEU A 347 -11.37 -16.27 -7.20
CA LEU A 347 -10.42 -17.15 -7.88
C LEU A 347 -11.06 -18.50 -8.21
N THR A 348 -11.78 -19.11 -7.29
CA THR A 348 -12.41 -20.43 -7.48
C THR A 348 -13.66 -20.39 -8.34
N SER A 349 -14.31 -19.21 -8.44
CA SER A 349 -15.45 -19.00 -9.37
C SER A 349 -15.01 -18.73 -10.82
N ASP A 350 -13.74 -18.50 -11.07
CA ASP A 350 -13.20 -18.21 -12.40
C ASP A 350 -12.76 -19.51 -13.09
N ALA A 351 -13.51 -19.90 -14.14
CA ALA A 351 -13.24 -21.12 -14.88
C ALA A 351 -11.83 -21.16 -15.51
N ASP A 352 -11.30 -19.99 -15.94
CA ASP A 352 -9.94 -19.93 -16.49
C ASP A 352 -8.87 -20.16 -15.40
N VAL A 353 -9.14 -19.71 -14.16
CA VAL A 353 -8.25 -19.97 -13.03
C VAL A 353 -8.24 -21.46 -12.69
N MET A 354 -9.39 -22.11 -12.70
CA MET A 354 -9.57 -23.50 -12.26
C MET A 354 -9.40 -24.55 -13.37
N ALA A 355 -9.12 -24.15 -14.63
CA ALA A 355 -9.10 -25.04 -15.80
C ALA A 355 -8.08 -26.19 -15.73
N ASP A 356 -6.99 -26.02 -14.98
CA ASP A 356 -5.87 -26.99 -14.96
C ASP A 356 -5.94 -28.01 -13.81
N CYS A 357 -7.08 -28.08 -13.11
CA CYS A 357 -7.30 -29.10 -12.07
C CYS A 357 -7.52 -30.52 -12.61
N GLY A 358 -7.60 -30.69 -13.96
CA GLY A 358 -7.73 -31.97 -14.63
C GLY A 358 -9.06 -32.72 -14.34
N GLU A 359 -9.09 -34.03 -14.58
CA GLU A 359 -10.27 -34.91 -14.41
C GLU A 359 -10.76 -34.99 -12.93
N MET A 360 -9.98 -34.48 -11.98
CA MET A 360 -10.35 -34.41 -10.56
C MET A 360 -11.55 -33.50 -10.28
N LEU A 361 -11.90 -32.59 -11.21
CA LEU A 361 -12.97 -31.61 -11.02
C LEU A 361 -14.37 -32.14 -11.32
N SER A 362 -14.55 -33.31 -11.95
CA SER A 362 -15.85 -33.75 -12.44
C SER A 362 -16.92 -33.90 -11.34
N ALA A 363 -16.57 -34.28 -10.12
CA ALA A 363 -17.49 -34.33 -8.97
C ALA A 363 -17.49 -33.02 -8.15
N SER A 364 -16.34 -32.32 -8.08
CA SER A 364 -16.14 -31.10 -7.31
C SER A 364 -16.48 -29.82 -8.09
N GLU A 365 -16.57 -29.88 -9.42
CA GLU A 365 -16.77 -28.70 -10.29
C GLU A 365 -18.06 -27.96 -9.98
N THR A 366 -19.14 -28.71 -9.71
CA THR A 366 -20.44 -28.16 -9.31
C THR A 366 -20.36 -27.52 -7.90
N MET A 367 -19.56 -28.11 -7.00
CA MET A 367 -19.36 -27.61 -5.63
C MET A 367 -18.58 -26.31 -5.58
N MET A 368 -17.50 -26.20 -6.35
CA MET A 368 -16.64 -24.99 -6.35
C MET A 368 -17.29 -23.78 -7.03
N ARG A 369 -18.14 -24.01 -8.02
CA ARG A 369 -18.90 -22.93 -8.70
C ARG A 369 -20.00 -22.35 -7.82
N ALA A 370 -20.37 -23.04 -6.74
CA ALA A 370 -21.42 -22.60 -5.82
C ALA A 370 -20.86 -21.85 -4.60
N LYS A 371 -19.55 -21.60 -4.50
CA LYS A 371 -18.99 -20.83 -3.37
C LYS A 371 -19.51 -19.41 -3.41
N LEU A 372 -20.15 -19.01 -2.33
CA LEU A 372 -20.68 -17.69 -2.12
C LEU A 372 -19.99 -17.05 -0.91
N GLY A 373 -19.74 -15.75 -1.00
CA GLY A 373 -19.22 -15.01 0.14
C GLY A 373 -20.16 -15.05 1.35
N MET A 374 -19.57 -15.05 2.54
CA MET A 374 -20.25 -15.17 3.84
C MET A 374 -21.49 -14.25 3.99
N LYS A 375 -21.40 -12.99 3.50
CA LYS A 375 -22.52 -12.03 3.52
C LYS A 375 -23.73 -12.49 2.70
N LYS A 376 -23.53 -13.30 1.67
CA LYS A 376 -24.62 -13.83 0.85
C LYS A 376 -25.34 -15.01 1.52
N ILE A 377 -24.58 -15.80 2.31
CA ILE A 377 -25.10 -17.02 2.98
C ILE A 377 -25.73 -16.65 4.32
N PHE A 378 -25.03 -15.90 5.16
CA PHE A 378 -25.40 -15.65 6.57
C PHE A 378 -25.86 -14.21 6.83
N GLY A 379 -25.77 -13.31 5.84
CA GLY A 379 -26.11 -11.92 6.01
C GLY A 379 -27.60 -11.68 6.24
N LYS A 380 -27.92 -10.84 7.22
CA LYS A 380 -29.29 -10.42 7.54
C LYS A 380 -29.46 -8.93 7.27
N PRO A 381 -30.62 -8.50 6.71
CA PRO A 381 -30.88 -7.07 6.53
C PRO A 381 -30.88 -6.32 7.85
N LYS A 382 -30.07 -5.24 7.95
CA LYS A 382 -30.09 -4.36 9.10
C LYS A 382 -31.45 -3.74 9.30
N LEU A 383 -32.05 -3.91 10.49
CA LEU A 383 -33.33 -3.32 10.81
C LEU A 383 -33.21 -1.79 10.94
N LYS A 384 -34.14 -1.06 10.33
CA LYS A 384 -34.30 0.37 10.55
C LYS A 384 -34.88 0.63 11.95
N LYS A 385 -34.89 1.91 12.39
CA LYS A 385 -35.42 2.32 13.70
C LYS A 385 -36.91 1.98 13.87
N ASP A 386 -37.65 1.77 12.79
CA ASP A 386 -39.07 1.38 12.75
C ASP A 386 -39.27 -0.15 12.73
N GLY A 387 -38.21 -0.95 12.84
CA GLY A 387 -38.24 -2.41 12.79
C GLY A 387 -38.35 -3.01 11.38
N THR A 388 -38.41 -2.19 10.32
CA THR A 388 -38.45 -2.69 8.94
C THR A 388 -37.06 -3.02 8.41
N PRO A 389 -36.92 -4.04 7.51
CA PRO A 389 -35.64 -4.37 6.90
C PRO A 389 -35.07 -3.19 6.10
N GLY A 390 -33.78 -2.92 6.30
CA GLY A 390 -33.01 -1.94 5.52
C GLY A 390 -32.38 -2.56 4.29
N LYS A 391 -31.66 -1.75 3.50
CA LYS A 391 -30.87 -2.21 2.35
C LYS A 391 -29.47 -2.69 2.72
N THR A 392 -28.99 -2.37 3.89
CA THR A 392 -27.67 -2.75 4.39
C THR A 392 -27.75 -4.15 4.97
N ILE A 393 -26.88 -5.05 4.52
CA ILE A 393 -26.78 -6.42 5.03
C ILE A 393 -25.66 -6.43 6.10
N GLU A 394 -25.97 -6.94 7.27
CA GLU A 394 -25.02 -7.16 8.38
C GLU A 394 -24.86 -8.66 8.61
N LEU A 395 -23.64 -9.07 8.93
CA LEU A 395 -23.36 -10.45 9.39
C LEU A 395 -23.67 -10.53 10.88
N PRO A 396 -24.35 -11.61 11.34
CA PRO A 396 -24.35 -11.95 12.75
C PRO A 396 -22.93 -12.18 13.26
N PRO A 397 -22.64 -12.07 14.57
CA PRO A 397 -21.39 -12.52 15.14
C PRO A 397 -21.05 -13.96 14.74
N MET A 398 -19.79 -14.26 14.45
CA MET A 398 -19.36 -15.56 13.91
C MET A 398 -19.68 -16.69 14.87
N GLU A 399 -19.52 -16.43 16.17
CA GLU A 399 -19.86 -17.38 17.24
C GLU A 399 -21.34 -17.76 17.22
N VAL A 400 -22.21 -16.79 16.92
CA VAL A 400 -23.65 -17.03 16.82
C VAL A 400 -23.96 -17.88 15.59
N ILE A 401 -23.29 -17.64 14.46
CA ILE A 401 -23.47 -18.44 13.25
C ILE A 401 -23.03 -19.90 13.52
N GLN A 402 -21.87 -20.10 14.16
CA GLN A 402 -21.31 -21.41 14.44
C GLN A 402 -22.15 -22.24 15.44
N THR A 403 -22.76 -21.60 16.45
CA THR A 403 -23.47 -22.28 17.54
C THR A 403 -24.98 -22.40 17.34
N THR A 404 -25.60 -21.58 16.46
CA THR A 404 -27.04 -21.62 16.20
C THR A 404 -27.39 -22.85 15.35
N GLU A 405 -28.35 -23.65 15.78
CA GLU A 405 -28.78 -24.90 15.14
C GLU A 405 -29.15 -24.71 13.66
N ASP A 406 -29.89 -23.68 13.32
CA ASP A 406 -30.34 -23.38 11.92
C ASP A 406 -29.17 -23.04 10.97
N SER A 407 -28.05 -22.55 11.47
CA SER A 407 -26.91 -22.10 10.65
C SER A 407 -25.69 -23.00 10.75
N ARG A 408 -25.59 -23.86 11.78
CA ARG A 408 -24.40 -24.64 12.09
C ARG A 408 -23.97 -25.58 10.95
N ASP A 409 -24.87 -26.34 10.38
CA ASP A 409 -24.50 -27.26 9.31
C ASP A 409 -24.00 -26.53 8.06
N ARG A 410 -24.65 -25.44 7.69
CA ARG A 410 -24.16 -24.54 6.61
C ARG A 410 -22.83 -23.90 6.92
N TRP A 411 -22.57 -23.59 8.19
CA TRP A 411 -21.29 -23.07 8.64
C TRP A 411 -20.16 -24.08 8.51
N ILE A 412 -20.40 -25.33 8.92
CA ILE A 412 -19.45 -26.42 8.78
C ILE A 412 -19.12 -26.67 7.31
N GLU A 413 -20.16 -26.71 6.44
CA GLU A 413 -19.97 -26.86 5.00
C GLU A 413 -19.17 -25.70 4.40
N TYR A 414 -19.49 -24.46 4.80
CA TYR A 414 -18.79 -23.26 4.35
C TYR A 414 -17.30 -23.30 4.72
N ALA A 415 -16.97 -23.54 5.99
CA ALA A 415 -15.59 -23.57 6.48
C ALA A 415 -14.79 -24.74 5.87
N ALA A 416 -15.40 -25.93 5.76
CA ALA A 416 -14.75 -27.09 5.16
C ALA A 416 -14.49 -26.89 3.65
N LEU A 417 -15.40 -26.19 2.96
CA LEU A 417 -15.26 -25.84 1.54
C LEU A 417 -14.07 -24.89 1.31
N ASP A 418 -13.76 -24.00 2.24
CA ASP A 418 -12.62 -23.07 2.11
C ASP A 418 -11.28 -23.80 2.09
N ALA A 419 -11.06 -24.78 2.94
CA ALA A 419 -9.87 -25.62 2.88
C ALA A 419 -9.81 -26.45 1.59
N MET A 420 -10.91 -27.10 1.17
CA MET A 420 -10.98 -27.86 -0.08
C MET A 420 -10.70 -26.97 -1.30
N ALA A 421 -11.36 -25.82 -1.38
CA ALA A 421 -11.18 -24.86 -2.46
C ALA A 421 -9.72 -24.34 -2.54
N THR A 422 -9.11 -24.11 -1.40
CA THR A 422 -7.70 -23.69 -1.31
C THR A 422 -6.75 -24.76 -1.85
N TRP A 423 -7.03 -26.04 -1.58
CA TRP A 423 -6.22 -27.15 -2.08
C TRP A 423 -6.29 -27.25 -3.61
N PHE A 424 -7.50 -27.28 -4.20
CA PHE A 424 -7.67 -27.34 -5.65
C PHE A 424 -7.11 -26.10 -6.35
N LEU A 425 -7.32 -24.92 -5.78
CA LEU A 425 -6.75 -23.68 -6.30
C LEU A 425 -5.22 -23.73 -6.33
N ARG A 426 -4.59 -24.33 -5.31
CA ARG A 426 -3.14 -24.53 -5.30
C ARG A 426 -2.70 -25.43 -6.47
N GLU A 427 -3.37 -26.56 -6.70
CA GLU A 427 -3.05 -27.48 -7.81
C GLU A 427 -3.13 -26.78 -9.16
N SER A 428 -4.23 -26.06 -9.43
CA SER A 428 -4.39 -25.34 -10.68
C SER A 428 -3.34 -24.24 -10.87
N LEU A 429 -3.10 -23.45 -9.84
CA LEU A 429 -2.10 -22.37 -9.93
C LEU A 429 -0.68 -22.90 -10.08
N GLU A 430 -0.34 -24.05 -9.47
CA GLU A 430 0.95 -24.69 -9.71
C GLU A 430 1.11 -25.09 -11.18
N ALA A 431 0.10 -25.76 -11.76
CA ALA A 431 0.12 -26.15 -13.18
C ALA A 431 0.29 -24.92 -14.09
N LYS A 432 -0.44 -23.82 -13.84
CA LYS A 432 -0.28 -22.56 -14.57
C LYS A 432 1.11 -21.95 -14.43
N LEU A 433 1.67 -21.90 -13.23
CA LEU A 433 2.98 -21.34 -12.97
C LEU A 433 4.10 -22.18 -13.61
N ARG A 434 3.95 -23.53 -13.66
CA ARG A 434 4.86 -24.43 -14.37
C ARG A 434 4.79 -24.26 -15.89
N GLY A 435 3.63 -23.87 -16.43
CA GLY A 435 3.43 -23.61 -17.86
C GLY A 435 4.04 -22.30 -18.35
N ILE A 436 4.46 -21.39 -17.48
CA ILE A 436 5.00 -20.08 -17.85
C ILE A 436 6.51 -20.04 -17.64
N SER A 437 7.28 -19.88 -18.74
CA SER A 437 8.73 -19.69 -18.67
C SER A 437 9.06 -18.38 -17.95
N CYS A 438 9.98 -18.44 -17.00
CA CYS A 438 10.58 -17.31 -16.28
C CYS A 438 12.02 -17.10 -16.77
N ASP A 439 12.21 -17.00 -18.09
CA ASP A 439 13.54 -16.71 -18.64
C ASP A 439 13.97 -15.33 -18.13
N ALA A 440 15.19 -15.26 -17.65
CA ALA A 440 15.81 -14.02 -17.24
C ALA A 440 15.77 -12.99 -18.38
N CYS A 441 15.82 -11.69 -18.03
CA CYS A 441 15.96 -10.62 -19.01
C CYS A 441 17.00 -11.00 -20.09
N PRO A 442 16.78 -10.72 -21.38
CA PRO A 442 17.70 -11.10 -22.47
C PRO A 442 19.15 -10.71 -22.21
N ILE A 443 19.38 -9.59 -21.51
CA ILE A 443 20.72 -9.14 -21.09
C ILE A 443 21.37 -10.11 -20.09
N LEU A 444 20.56 -10.74 -19.21
CA LEU A 444 21.04 -11.72 -18.23
C LEU A 444 21.16 -13.11 -18.81
N SER A 445 20.37 -13.47 -19.83
CA SER A 445 20.42 -14.78 -20.48
C SER A 445 21.75 -15.06 -21.20
N SER A 446 22.55 -14.04 -21.49
CA SER A 446 23.90 -14.15 -22.02
C SER A 446 24.93 -14.65 -20.98
N LYS A 447 24.64 -14.56 -19.69
CA LYS A 447 25.54 -15.00 -18.60
C LYS A 447 25.33 -16.51 -18.32
N PRO A 448 26.41 -17.36 -18.38
CA PRO A 448 26.30 -18.84 -18.35
C PRO A 448 25.55 -19.41 -17.13
N GLN A 449 25.62 -18.75 -15.97
CA GLN A 449 25.04 -19.23 -14.74
C GLN A 449 23.49 -19.21 -14.70
N PHE A 450 22.84 -18.51 -15.64
CA PHE A 450 21.37 -18.36 -15.71
C PHE A 450 20.74 -18.99 -16.95
N LYS A 451 21.50 -19.83 -17.71
CA LYS A 451 21.03 -20.48 -18.95
C LYS A 451 19.95 -21.55 -18.77
N LYS A 452 19.63 -21.96 -17.54
CA LYS A 452 18.60 -22.95 -17.29
C LYS A 452 17.24 -22.28 -17.37
N SER A 453 16.43 -22.69 -18.34
CA SER A 453 15.03 -22.27 -18.39
C SER A 453 14.36 -22.56 -17.06
N THR A 454 13.86 -21.53 -16.38
CA THR A 454 13.11 -21.63 -15.15
C THR A 454 11.66 -21.25 -15.41
N THR A 455 10.76 -21.79 -14.61
CA THR A 455 9.34 -21.49 -14.68
C THR A 455 8.95 -20.46 -13.60
N LEU A 456 7.77 -19.88 -13.69
CA LEU A 456 7.26 -19.06 -12.60
C LEU A 456 7.02 -19.88 -11.31
N TRP A 457 6.86 -21.21 -11.40
CA TRP A 457 6.83 -22.08 -10.23
C TRP A 457 8.20 -22.12 -9.51
N ASP A 458 9.29 -22.19 -10.26
CA ASP A 458 10.64 -22.11 -9.70
C ASP A 458 10.88 -20.75 -9.04
N PHE A 459 10.38 -19.67 -9.67
CA PHE A 459 10.43 -18.33 -9.08
C PHE A 459 9.62 -18.27 -7.78
N TYR A 460 8.40 -18.82 -7.77
CA TYR A 460 7.55 -18.86 -6.59
C TYR A 460 8.24 -19.58 -5.43
N THR A 461 8.71 -20.79 -5.67
CA THR A 461 9.32 -21.63 -4.63
C THR A 461 10.63 -21.07 -4.10
N ARG A 462 11.46 -20.46 -4.98
CA ARG A 462 12.77 -19.93 -4.62
C ARG A 462 12.71 -18.56 -3.94
N TYR A 463 11.78 -17.71 -4.36
CA TYR A 463 11.74 -16.31 -3.95
C TYR A 463 10.41 -15.91 -3.31
N THR A 464 9.26 -16.05 -3.98
CA THR A 464 8.00 -15.50 -3.49
C THR A 464 7.52 -16.17 -2.21
N ARG A 465 7.59 -17.50 -2.12
CA ARG A 465 7.20 -18.26 -0.93
C ARG A 465 8.02 -17.89 0.31
N PRO A 466 9.37 -17.97 0.31
CA PRO A 466 10.14 -17.55 1.47
C PRO A 466 9.99 -16.05 1.77
N PHE A 467 9.75 -15.22 0.75
CA PHE A 467 9.48 -13.80 0.93
C PHE A 467 8.14 -13.55 1.62
N GLY A 468 7.07 -14.28 1.25
CA GLY A 468 5.79 -14.22 1.94
C GLY A 468 5.90 -14.55 3.43
N ASN A 469 6.67 -15.59 3.77
CA ASN A 469 6.94 -15.93 5.17
C ASN A 469 7.74 -14.83 5.91
N LEU A 470 8.73 -14.21 5.24
CA LEU A 470 9.48 -13.08 5.79
C LEU A 470 8.57 -11.88 6.07
N LEU A 471 7.68 -11.53 5.12
CA LEU A 471 6.75 -10.42 5.30
C LEU A 471 5.83 -10.63 6.51
N THR A 472 5.30 -11.85 6.68
CA THR A 472 4.50 -12.20 7.85
C THR A 472 5.30 -12.04 9.16
N GLN A 473 6.58 -12.42 9.14
CA GLN A 473 7.46 -12.21 10.29
C GLN A 473 7.70 -10.72 10.58
N MET A 474 7.86 -9.89 9.54
CA MET A 474 8.01 -8.44 9.69
C MET A 474 6.73 -7.80 10.25
N GLU A 475 5.56 -8.22 9.78
CA GLU A 475 4.27 -7.79 10.34
C GLU A 475 4.19 -8.10 11.83
N ARG A 476 4.60 -9.31 12.25
CA ARG A 476 4.63 -9.72 13.66
C ARG A 476 5.67 -8.98 14.49
N ASN A 477 6.84 -8.69 13.93
CA ASN A 477 7.86 -7.90 14.62
C ASN A 477 7.33 -6.50 14.92
N GLY A 478 6.55 -5.90 14.02
CA GLY A 478 5.98 -4.59 14.17
C GLY A 478 7.03 -3.49 14.41
N MET A 479 6.59 -2.28 14.70
CA MET A 479 7.48 -1.15 14.96
C MET A 479 7.05 -0.38 16.19
N ARG A 480 7.99 -0.09 17.09
CA ARG A 480 7.70 0.71 18.28
C ARG A 480 7.43 2.16 17.89
N VAL A 481 6.44 2.77 18.53
CA VAL A 481 6.02 4.14 18.28
C VAL A 481 5.96 4.92 19.59
N ASP A 482 6.57 6.10 19.61
CA ASP A 482 6.51 7.07 20.72
C ASP A 482 5.17 7.81 20.69
N LEU A 483 4.27 7.41 21.60
CA LEU A 483 2.93 7.98 21.69
C LEU A 483 2.92 9.38 22.29
N GLU A 484 3.87 9.71 23.17
CA GLU A 484 3.96 11.05 23.76
C GLU A 484 4.37 12.06 22.69
N HIS A 485 5.36 11.71 21.87
CA HIS A 485 5.75 12.52 20.72
C HIS A 485 4.58 12.73 19.74
N LEU A 486 3.82 11.67 19.41
CA LEU A 486 2.66 11.79 18.52
C LEU A 486 1.55 12.65 19.13
N ALA A 487 1.27 12.51 20.42
CA ALA A 487 0.26 13.35 21.10
C ALA A 487 0.66 14.84 21.10
N ASN A 488 1.95 15.14 21.24
CA ASN A 488 2.48 16.50 21.12
C ASN A 488 2.39 17.02 19.68
N ALA A 489 2.75 16.18 18.69
CA ALA A 489 2.60 16.49 17.26
C ALA A 489 1.11 16.74 16.89
N GLU A 490 0.17 15.96 17.46
CA GLU A 490 -1.26 16.18 17.26
C GLU A 490 -1.73 17.54 17.79
N LYS A 491 -1.33 17.91 19.01
CA LYS A 491 -1.68 19.22 19.59
C LYS A 491 -1.19 20.37 18.74
N LEU A 492 0.06 20.30 18.26
CA LEU A 492 0.66 21.30 17.39
C LEU A 492 -0.07 21.37 16.04
N ALA A 493 -0.33 20.23 15.44
CA ALA A 493 -1.05 20.14 14.16
C ALA A 493 -2.51 20.65 14.27
N MET A 494 -3.20 20.37 15.38
CA MET A 494 -4.54 20.89 15.64
C MET A 494 -4.55 22.40 15.84
N THR A 495 -3.50 22.95 16.46
CA THR A 495 -3.33 24.40 16.61
C THR A 495 -3.13 25.07 15.25
N ASP A 496 -2.20 24.54 14.43
CA ASP A 496 -1.98 25.03 13.06
C ASP A 496 -3.22 24.96 12.18
N LYS A 497 -3.97 23.85 12.30
CA LYS A 497 -5.25 23.66 11.61
C LYS A 497 -6.24 24.77 11.99
N LYS A 498 -6.37 25.08 13.27
CA LYS A 498 -7.26 26.10 13.78
C LYS A 498 -6.86 27.48 13.28
N VAL A 499 -5.58 27.82 13.32
CA VAL A 499 -5.05 29.10 12.79
C VAL A 499 -5.35 29.25 11.29
N ALA A 500 -5.17 28.21 10.49
CA ALA A 500 -5.48 28.26 9.06
C ALA A 500 -6.99 28.40 8.80
N GLU A 501 -7.83 27.71 9.59
CA GLU A 501 -9.29 27.83 9.52
C GLU A 501 -9.78 29.23 9.86
N GLU A 502 -9.32 29.80 10.94
CA GLU A 502 -9.69 31.12 11.41
C GLU A 502 -9.25 32.19 10.41
N TYR A 503 -8.01 32.14 9.92
CA TYR A 503 -7.51 33.07 8.92
C TYR A 503 -8.38 33.10 7.64
N PHE A 504 -8.78 31.94 7.13
CA PHE A 504 -9.67 31.86 5.99
C PHE A 504 -11.08 32.37 6.31
N ARG A 505 -11.67 31.99 7.47
CA ARG A 505 -13.02 32.40 7.88
C ARG A 505 -13.13 33.91 8.07
N GLU A 506 -12.15 34.53 8.70
CA GLU A 506 -12.11 35.97 8.91
C GLU A 506 -12.09 36.74 7.58
N TRP A 507 -11.22 36.33 6.66
CA TRP A 507 -11.20 36.89 5.33
C TRP A 507 -12.51 36.67 4.58
N ALA A 508 -13.05 35.48 4.59
CA ALA A 508 -14.28 35.11 3.91
C ALA A 508 -15.49 35.85 4.51
N ALA A 509 -15.56 36.02 5.82
CA ALA A 509 -16.60 36.77 6.51
C ALA A 509 -16.63 38.25 6.14
N SER A 510 -15.46 38.85 5.83
CA SER A 510 -15.40 40.23 5.32
C SER A 510 -16.09 40.41 3.96
N LYS A 511 -16.40 39.32 3.24
CA LYS A 511 -17.03 39.29 1.90
C LYS A 511 -18.42 38.62 1.93
N CYS A 512 -18.69 37.72 2.88
CA CYS A 512 -19.95 37.00 3.08
C CYS A 512 -20.06 36.69 4.58
N GLU A 513 -20.93 37.42 5.31
CA GLU A 513 -21.00 37.41 6.75
C GLU A 513 -21.15 35.97 7.33
N ASP A 514 -22.05 35.17 6.78
CA ASP A 514 -22.29 33.80 7.21
C ASP A 514 -21.08 32.85 6.97
N ALA A 515 -20.10 33.27 6.19
CA ALA A 515 -18.87 32.48 5.96
C ALA A 515 -18.03 32.32 7.26
N LYS A 516 -18.26 33.16 8.27
CA LYS A 516 -17.68 32.99 9.61
C LYS A 516 -18.01 31.63 10.22
N TYR A 517 -19.16 31.09 9.91
CA TYR A 517 -19.66 29.82 10.47
C TYR A 517 -19.48 28.63 9.50
N MET A 518 -18.94 28.86 8.30
CA MET A 518 -18.82 27.80 7.30
C MET A 518 -17.89 26.67 7.71
N ASN A 519 -18.19 25.49 7.23
CA ASN A 519 -17.27 24.34 7.30
C ASN A 519 -16.23 24.44 6.18
N VAL A 520 -15.01 24.87 6.52
CA VAL A 520 -13.89 25.01 5.58
C VAL A 520 -13.35 23.66 5.05
N GLY A 521 -13.69 22.53 5.65
CA GLY A 521 -13.46 21.20 5.13
C GLY A 521 -14.46 20.77 4.03
N SER A 522 -15.57 21.52 3.87
CA SER A 522 -16.63 21.20 2.92
C SER A 522 -16.34 21.76 1.53
N GLY A 523 -15.90 20.89 0.59
CA GLY A 523 -15.70 21.30 -0.80
C GLY A 523 -16.96 21.85 -1.50
N LEU A 524 -18.16 21.55 -0.99
CA LEU A 524 -19.41 22.14 -1.48
C LEU A 524 -19.54 23.61 -1.04
N GLN A 525 -19.25 23.91 0.23
CA GLN A 525 -19.31 25.27 0.77
C GLN A 525 -18.21 26.15 0.17
N ILE A 526 -16.98 25.64 0.06
CA ILE A 526 -15.87 26.33 -0.62
C ILE A 526 -16.23 26.65 -2.09
N ARG A 527 -16.80 25.66 -2.82
CA ARG A 527 -17.24 25.87 -4.19
C ARG A 527 -18.32 26.93 -4.31
N GLN A 528 -19.28 26.92 -3.39
CA GLN A 528 -20.34 27.93 -3.35
C GLN A 528 -19.76 29.32 -3.14
N LEU A 529 -18.81 29.49 -2.23
CA LEU A 529 -18.18 30.77 -1.92
C LEU A 529 -17.31 31.29 -3.08
N LEU A 530 -16.45 30.45 -3.66
CA LEU A 530 -15.48 30.86 -4.67
C LEU A 530 -16.07 30.94 -6.09
N PHE A 531 -17.05 30.09 -6.43
CA PHE A 531 -17.53 29.90 -7.79
C PHE A 531 -19.04 30.07 -7.94
N ALA A 532 -19.71 30.80 -7.04
CA ALA A 532 -21.14 31.07 -7.16
C ALA A 532 -21.50 31.70 -8.50
N GLY A 533 -22.56 31.18 -9.13
CA GLY A 533 -22.98 31.60 -10.48
C GLY A 533 -22.22 30.97 -11.65
N ALA A 534 -21.24 30.09 -11.40
CA ALA A 534 -20.54 29.38 -12.47
C ALA A 534 -21.44 28.35 -13.16
N ARG A 535 -21.39 28.30 -14.50
CA ARG A 535 -22.15 27.35 -15.31
C ARG A 535 -21.57 25.94 -15.25
N ASN A 536 -22.43 24.92 -15.45
CA ASN A 536 -21.98 23.54 -15.59
C ASN A 536 -21.32 23.32 -16.95
N LYS A 537 -20.15 22.68 -17.00
CA LYS A 537 -19.44 22.37 -18.26
C LYS A 537 -20.21 21.39 -19.15
N ARG A 538 -21.04 20.52 -18.56
CA ARG A 538 -21.80 19.47 -19.29
C ARG A 538 -23.04 19.98 -20.05
N GLY A 539 -23.37 21.27 -19.95
CA GLY A 539 -24.50 21.93 -20.65
C GLY A 539 -25.35 22.80 -19.72
N ASN A 540 -26.17 23.66 -20.35
CA ASN A 540 -27.04 24.55 -19.60
C ASN A 540 -28.26 23.87 -18.98
N ASP A 541 -28.53 22.61 -19.37
CA ASP A 541 -29.57 21.73 -18.83
C ASP A 541 -29.15 21.10 -17.49
N LYS A 542 -27.89 21.18 -17.13
CA LYS A 542 -27.36 20.71 -15.86
C LYS A 542 -27.20 21.84 -14.85
N PRO A 543 -27.54 21.60 -13.57
CA PRO A 543 -27.39 22.64 -12.54
C PRO A 543 -25.94 23.09 -12.41
N GLY A 544 -25.72 24.39 -12.49
CA GLY A 544 -24.45 25.05 -12.18
C GLY A 544 -24.28 25.27 -10.67
N VAL A 545 -23.37 26.18 -10.30
CA VAL A 545 -23.25 26.66 -8.92
C VAL A 545 -24.27 27.82 -8.73
N GLU A 546 -25.14 27.69 -7.75
CA GLU A 546 -26.14 28.70 -7.43
C GLU A 546 -25.48 30.02 -7.03
N LYS A 547 -26.16 31.14 -7.21
CA LYS A 547 -25.63 32.44 -6.79
C LYS A 547 -25.60 32.55 -5.26
N THR A 548 -26.61 31.99 -4.62
CA THR A 548 -26.77 31.92 -3.15
C THR A 548 -27.32 30.57 -2.80
N ARG A 549 -26.79 29.94 -1.74
CA ARG A 549 -27.23 28.63 -1.29
C ARG A 549 -27.23 28.54 0.24
N GLU A 550 -28.30 27.96 0.77
CA GLU A 550 -28.44 27.65 2.18
C GLU A 550 -27.82 26.27 2.50
N PHE A 551 -27.10 26.22 3.59
CA PHE A 551 -26.51 24.99 4.13
C PHE A 551 -26.94 24.79 5.57
N THR A 552 -27.28 23.55 5.95
CA THR A 552 -27.54 23.16 7.32
C THR A 552 -26.27 22.49 7.87
N GLN A 553 -25.81 22.96 9.01
CA GLN A 553 -24.61 22.43 9.68
C GLN A 553 -24.78 22.45 11.21
N GLU A 554 -23.82 21.88 11.93
CA GLU A 554 -23.82 21.99 13.40
C GLU A 554 -23.65 23.44 13.81
N SER A 555 -24.43 23.90 14.81
CA SER A 555 -24.35 25.28 15.30
C SER A 555 -23.08 25.47 16.13
N GLN A 556 -22.55 26.69 16.12
CA GLN A 556 -21.36 27.01 16.92
C GLN A 556 -21.64 26.80 18.43
N GLU A 557 -22.83 27.17 18.90
CA GLU A 557 -23.24 26.96 20.28
C GLU A 557 -23.29 25.49 20.69
N TRP A 558 -23.67 24.58 19.73
CA TRP A 558 -23.64 23.16 19.98
C TRP A 558 -22.20 22.64 20.05
N LEU A 559 -21.33 23.08 19.18
CA LEU A 559 -19.90 22.66 19.16
C LEU A 559 -19.18 23.10 20.43
N GLU A 560 -19.45 24.34 20.90
CA GLU A 560 -18.90 24.85 22.14
C GLU A 560 -19.45 24.11 23.38
N TRP A 561 -20.76 23.83 23.41
CA TRP A 561 -21.37 23.05 24.47
C TRP A 561 -20.85 21.61 24.53
N ASP A 562 -20.65 20.97 23.36
CA ASP A 562 -20.11 19.63 23.26
C ASP A 562 -18.65 19.60 23.72
N ALA A 563 -17.84 20.60 23.33
CA ALA A 563 -16.44 20.73 23.73
C ALA A 563 -16.25 21.02 25.21
N ASN A 564 -17.18 21.77 25.83
CA ASN A 564 -17.16 22.12 27.25
C ASN A 564 -17.78 21.05 28.18
N GLY A 565 -17.83 19.78 27.74
CA GLY A 565 -18.25 18.65 28.56
C GLY A 565 -19.77 18.49 28.69
N ARG A 566 -20.57 19.15 27.84
CA ARG A 566 -22.04 19.04 27.76
C ARG A 566 -22.75 19.52 29.03
N GLU A 567 -22.19 20.53 29.67
CA GLU A 567 -22.82 21.13 30.87
C GLU A 567 -24.02 22.03 30.50
N GLY A 568 -25.12 21.92 31.26
CA GLY A 568 -26.31 22.68 31.07
C GLY A 568 -27.29 22.17 30.02
N LYS A 569 -28.21 23.04 29.54
CA LYS A 569 -29.21 22.69 28.53
C LYS A 569 -28.57 22.67 27.15
N ALA A 570 -28.71 21.54 26.44
CA ALA A 570 -28.21 21.39 25.08
C ALA A 570 -28.79 22.46 24.12
N PRO A 571 -27.97 23.26 23.46
CA PRO A 571 -28.42 24.18 22.42
C PRO A 571 -28.91 23.43 21.17
N LYS A 572 -29.50 24.19 20.23
CA LYS A 572 -29.96 23.58 18.97
C LYS A 572 -28.77 23.05 18.18
N LYS A 573 -28.79 21.74 17.89
CA LYS A 573 -27.67 21.06 17.23
C LYS A 573 -27.30 21.62 15.86
N THR A 574 -28.30 22.12 15.09
CA THR A 574 -28.05 22.56 13.71
C THR A 574 -28.50 24.00 13.52
N ALA A 575 -27.72 24.77 12.79
CA ALA A 575 -28.02 26.10 12.31
C ALA A 575 -27.98 26.13 10.76
N LYS A 576 -28.67 27.09 10.19
CA LYS A 576 -28.64 27.38 8.77
C LYS A 576 -27.72 28.57 8.50
N ILE A 577 -26.88 28.43 7.48
CA ILE A 577 -26.04 29.51 6.97
C ILE A 577 -26.30 29.70 5.49
N THR A 578 -26.21 30.94 5.01
CA THR A 578 -26.45 31.30 3.63
C THR A 578 -25.17 31.80 2.98
N LEU A 579 -24.62 31.04 2.06
CA LEU A 579 -23.38 31.40 1.38
C LEU A 579 -23.67 31.92 -0.05
N HIS A 580 -23.09 33.09 -0.36
CA HIS A 580 -23.10 33.69 -1.69
C HIS A 580 -21.67 33.86 -2.20
N GLY A 581 -21.52 34.20 -3.49
CA GLY A 581 -20.21 34.46 -4.10
C GLY A 581 -19.50 35.66 -3.50
N ILE A 582 -18.19 35.50 -3.24
CA ILE A 582 -17.34 36.57 -2.64
C ILE A 582 -16.81 37.57 -3.68
N THR A 583 -17.06 37.34 -4.95
CA THR A 583 -16.76 38.28 -6.04
C THR A 583 -18.01 38.54 -6.87
N LYS A 584 -18.07 39.72 -7.55
CA LYS A 584 -19.17 40.05 -8.47
C LYS A 584 -19.29 39.08 -9.65
N ARG A 585 -18.19 38.44 -10.05
CA ARG A 585 -18.11 37.39 -11.08
C ARG A 585 -17.40 36.16 -10.45
N PRO A 586 -17.77 34.95 -10.87
CA PRO A 586 -17.05 33.74 -10.40
C PRO A 586 -15.57 33.86 -10.74
N LEU A 587 -14.72 33.30 -9.86
CA LEU A 587 -13.29 33.15 -10.14
C LEU A 587 -13.08 32.32 -11.42
N PRO A 588 -11.95 32.50 -12.12
CA PRO A 588 -11.61 31.67 -13.29
C PRO A 588 -11.66 30.18 -12.93
N VAL A 589 -12.46 29.41 -13.67
CA VAL A 589 -12.58 27.97 -13.48
C VAL A 589 -11.45 27.26 -14.23
N LEU A 590 -10.47 26.78 -13.49
CA LEU A 590 -9.27 26.13 -14.03
C LEU A 590 -9.52 24.66 -14.41
N THR A 591 -10.29 23.94 -13.59
CA THR A 591 -10.67 22.55 -13.83
C THR A 591 -12.09 22.27 -13.34
N TYR A 592 -12.69 21.18 -13.89
CA TYR A 592 -14.03 20.76 -13.55
C TYR A 592 -14.03 19.36 -12.96
N THR A 593 -14.98 19.08 -12.05
CA THR A 593 -15.25 17.75 -11.56
C THR A 593 -15.86 16.85 -12.64
N ALA A 594 -15.91 15.55 -12.41
CA ALA A 594 -16.62 14.61 -13.27
C ALA A 594 -18.10 14.99 -13.49
N THR A 595 -18.74 15.67 -12.53
CA THR A 595 -20.12 16.17 -12.67
C THR A 595 -20.26 17.48 -13.43
N GLY A 596 -19.14 18.09 -13.90
CA GLY A 596 -19.12 19.32 -14.67
C GLY A 596 -19.17 20.61 -13.83
N LEU A 597 -19.03 20.53 -12.51
CA LEU A 597 -18.93 21.69 -11.61
C LEU A 597 -17.46 22.13 -11.43
N PRO A 598 -17.18 23.42 -11.08
CA PRO A 598 -15.82 23.84 -10.74
C PRO A 598 -15.18 22.96 -9.67
N ALA A 599 -13.94 22.54 -9.87
CA ALA A 599 -13.18 21.80 -8.90
C ALA A 599 -12.60 22.75 -7.83
N VAL A 600 -12.46 22.23 -6.58
CA VAL A 600 -11.81 22.92 -5.46
C VAL A 600 -10.72 22.03 -4.85
N SER A 601 -9.99 21.31 -5.72
CA SER A 601 -8.85 20.50 -5.30
C SER A 601 -7.66 21.39 -4.90
N SER A 602 -6.73 20.85 -4.10
CA SER A 602 -5.50 21.56 -3.69
C SER A 602 -4.71 22.13 -4.87
N VAL A 603 -4.73 21.43 -6.03
CA VAL A 603 -4.08 21.93 -7.26
C VAL A 603 -4.75 23.23 -7.74
N VAL A 604 -6.09 23.27 -7.76
CA VAL A 604 -6.86 24.48 -8.16
C VAL A 604 -6.66 25.60 -7.16
N LEU A 605 -6.77 25.30 -5.87
CA LEU A 605 -6.58 26.30 -4.81
C LEU A 605 -5.17 26.90 -4.87
N ARG A 606 -4.14 26.06 -5.14
CA ARG A 606 -2.76 26.55 -5.33
C ARG A 606 -2.59 27.46 -6.55
N GLN A 607 -3.24 27.13 -7.66
CA GLN A 607 -3.21 28.02 -8.84
C GLN A 607 -3.94 29.35 -8.59
N LEU A 608 -5.00 29.33 -7.76
CA LEU A 608 -5.68 30.55 -7.33
C LEU A 608 -4.84 31.38 -6.36
N ALA A 609 -4.15 30.74 -5.41
CA ALA A 609 -3.36 31.36 -4.35
C ALA A 609 -1.98 31.84 -4.84
N GLY A 610 -1.30 31.04 -5.68
CA GLY A 610 0.07 31.30 -6.15
C GLY A 610 1.14 30.54 -5.40
N LYS A 611 2.30 31.16 -5.14
CA LYS A 611 3.40 30.51 -4.43
C LYS A 611 3.05 30.34 -2.94
N PRO A 612 3.22 29.11 -2.39
CA PRO A 612 2.88 28.82 -1.00
C PRO A 612 3.55 29.78 -0.01
N GLY A 613 2.81 30.32 0.95
CA GLY A 613 3.27 31.23 1.99
C GLY A 613 3.69 32.62 1.53
N ALA A 614 3.96 32.82 0.23
CA ALA A 614 4.51 34.08 -0.27
C ALA A 614 3.53 35.25 -0.13
N ALA A 615 2.28 35.05 -0.47
CA ALA A 615 1.23 36.08 -0.34
C ALA A 615 1.00 36.43 1.14
N ARG A 616 1.08 35.45 2.05
CA ARG A 616 0.92 35.66 3.49
C ARG A 616 2.06 36.50 4.05
N LYS A 617 3.32 36.17 3.74
CA LYS A 617 4.49 36.98 4.15
C LYS A 617 4.37 38.46 3.71
N VAL A 618 3.86 38.69 2.49
CA VAL A 618 3.61 40.04 1.99
C VAL A 618 2.52 40.74 2.81
N CYS A 619 1.42 40.06 3.15
CA CYS A 619 0.34 40.65 3.93
C CYS A 619 0.76 40.96 5.36
N ASP A 620 1.47 40.04 6.02
CA ASP A 620 1.91 40.19 7.40
C ASP A 620 2.95 41.32 7.56
N ASN A 621 3.72 41.62 6.53
CA ASN A 621 4.75 42.65 6.54
C ASN A 621 4.40 43.88 5.69
N TRP A 622 3.13 44.04 5.26
CA TRP A 622 2.72 45.03 4.26
C TRP A 622 3.21 46.45 4.55
N ASP A 623 3.05 46.91 5.77
CA ASP A 623 3.40 48.27 6.14
C ASP A 623 4.91 48.56 6.10
N SER A 624 5.73 47.56 6.37
CA SER A 624 7.19 47.63 6.37
C SER A 624 7.84 47.31 5.02
N LEU A 625 7.06 46.79 4.05
CA LEU A 625 7.60 46.49 2.71
C LEU A 625 7.99 47.73 1.94
N PRO A 626 9.13 47.72 1.19
CA PRO A 626 9.45 48.77 0.24
C PRO A 626 8.35 48.98 -0.79
N GLU A 627 8.09 50.23 -1.20
CA GLU A 627 7.07 50.55 -2.22
C GLU A 627 7.30 49.82 -3.55
N GLU A 628 8.56 49.48 -3.84
CA GLU A 628 8.91 48.69 -5.01
C GLU A 628 8.36 47.24 -4.94
N ASP A 629 8.34 46.64 -3.76
CA ASP A 629 7.82 45.29 -3.56
C ASP A 629 6.31 45.22 -3.47
N LYS A 630 5.65 46.34 -3.17
CA LYS A 630 4.19 46.51 -3.25
C LYS A 630 3.66 46.64 -4.68
N ARG A 631 4.55 46.81 -5.70
CA ARG A 631 4.13 46.94 -7.08
C ARG A 631 3.44 45.67 -7.59
N ASN A 632 2.39 45.85 -8.35
CA ASN A 632 1.59 44.74 -8.91
C ASN A 632 2.40 43.81 -9.81
N GLU A 633 3.46 44.27 -10.50
CA GLU A 633 4.33 43.42 -11.31
C GLU A 633 5.18 42.46 -10.46
N LYS A 634 5.59 42.83 -9.23
CA LYS A 634 6.28 41.94 -8.32
C LYS A 634 5.30 41.01 -7.64
N LEU A 635 4.17 41.52 -7.17
CA LEU A 635 3.13 40.73 -6.52
C LEU A 635 2.53 39.67 -7.46
N SER A 636 2.31 39.95 -8.73
CA SER A 636 1.79 39.02 -9.73
C SER A 636 2.72 37.81 -10.00
N LYS A 637 4.04 37.93 -9.68
CA LYS A 637 4.99 36.83 -9.80
C LYS A 637 4.89 35.81 -8.66
N ILE A 638 4.29 36.17 -7.53
CA ILE A 638 4.13 35.32 -6.33
C ILE A 638 2.69 34.93 -6.09
N CYS A 639 1.73 35.80 -6.39
CA CYS A 639 0.29 35.58 -6.27
C CYS A 639 -0.28 34.75 -7.42
N GLY A 640 -1.39 34.10 -7.19
CA GLY A 640 -2.10 33.29 -8.19
C GLY A 640 -3.19 34.07 -8.93
N THR A 641 -4.03 33.36 -9.67
CA THR A 641 -5.07 33.97 -10.52
C THR A 641 -6.17 34.69 -9.73
N ALA A 642 -6.31 34.42 -8.41
CA ALA A 642 -7.21 35.15 -7.53
C ALA A 642 -6.76 36.62 -7.34
N PHE A 643 -5.46 36.92 -7.46
CA PHE A 643 -4.90 38.28 -7.32
C PHE A 643 -5.62 39.31 -8.18
N GLU A 644 -5.80 38.98 -9.44
CA GLU A 644 -6.51 39.83 -10.40
C GLU A 644 -8.00 39.97 -10.08
N ALA A 645 -8.64 38.87 -9.69
CA ALA A 645 -10.08 38.83 -9.42
C ALA A 645 -10.49 39.68 -8.22
N PHE A 646 -9.59 39.87 -7.25
CA PHE A 646 -9.80 40.66 -6.02
C PHE A 646 -9.21 42.07 -6.10
N GLY A 647 -8.82 42.57 -7.28
CA GLY A 647 -8.47 43.96 -7.53
C GLY A 647 -7.01 44.34 -7.39
N ARG A 648 -6.10 43.33 -7.32
CA ARG A 648 -4.65 43.50 -7.16
C ARG A 648 -4.23 44.14 -5.80
N GLY A 649 -2.97 44.58 -5.67
CA GLY A 649 -2.46 45.23 -4.45
C GLY A 649 -2.67 44.39 -3.22
N PHE A 650 -2.88 45.05 -2.07
CA PHE A 650 -3.06 44.36 -0.77
C PHE A 650 -4.27 43.40 -0.75
N GLU A 651 -5.43 43.86 -1.24
CA GLU A 651 -6.66 42.99 -1.24
C GLU A 651 -6.48 41.74 -2.13
N GLY A 652 -5.79 41.86 -3.26
CA GLY A 652 -5.46 40.71 -4.10
C GLY A 652 -4.49 39.75 -3.44
N ALA A 653 -3.45 40.27 -2.78
CA ALA A 653 -2.49 39.48 -2.02
C ALA A 653 -3.19 38.80 -0.81
N ARG A 654 -4.02 39.52 -0.07
CA ARG A 654 -4.79 38.98 1.05
C ARG A 654 -5.75 37.86 0.64
N ALA A 655 -6.39 38.00 -0.52
CA ALA A 655 -7.23 36.92 -1.08
C ALA A 655 -6.40 35.67 -1.42
N CYS A 656 -5.21 35.85 -2.04
CA CYS A 656 -4.30 34.76 -2.31
C CYS A 656 -3.81 34.08 -1.03
N ALA A 657 -3.44 34.84 0.01
CA ALA A 657 -3.04 34.33 1.31
C ALA A 657 -4.14 33.53 2.01
N ALA A 658 -5.39 34.02 1.96
CA ALA A 658 -6.54 33.32 2.52
C ALA A 658 -6.86 32.01 1.79
N ILE A 659 -6.78 32.00 0.45
CA ILE A 659 -6.98 30.76 -0.33
C ILE A 659 -5.82 29.77 -0.11
N ASP A 660 -4.61 30.25 0.13
CA ASP A 660 -3.47 29.41 0.47
C ASP A 660 -3.64 28.73 1.83
N ALA A 661 -4.24 29.40 2.83
CA ALA A 661 -4.59 28.81 4.11
C ALA A 661 -5.49 27.56 3.98
N LEU A 662 -6.33 27.45 2.93
CA LEU A 662 -7.07 26.22 2.63
C LEU A 662 -6.16 25.07 2.16
N ASN A 663 -5.03 25.36 1.52
CA ASN A 663 -4.05 24.34 1.17
C ASN A 663 -3.28 23.87 2.40
N ASP A 664 -2.91 24.79 3.31
CA ASP A 664 -2.26 24.47 4.57
C ASP A 664 -3.19 23.61 5.44
N LEU A 665 -4.45 24.00 5.56
CA LEU A 665 -5.47 23.20 6.24
C LEU A 665 -5.56 21.79 5.69
N ALA A 666 -5.65 21.63 4.36
CA ALA A 666 -5.74 20.33 3.73
C ALA A 666 -4.47 19.49 3.92
N ALA A 667 -3.29 20.12 3.96
CA ALA A 667 -2.02 19.44 4.23
C ALA A 667 -1.95 18.95 5.67
N VAL A 668 -2.28 19.81 6.63
CA VAL A 668 -2.31 19.46 8.06
C VAL A 668 -3.35 18.37 8.34
N ASP A 669 -4.56 18.49 7.76
CA ASP A 669 -5.63 17.50 7.92
C ASP A 669 -5.21 16.12 7.35
N THR A 670 -4.44 16.13 6.26
CA THR A 670 -3.87 14.91 5.70
C THR A 670 -2.85 14.27 6.65
N LEU A 671 -1.98 15.06 7.29
CA LEU A 671 -0.99 14.54 8.25
C LEU A 671 -1.68 14.00 9.51
N LEU A 672 -2.69 14.71 10.03
CA LEU A 672 -3.48 14.27 11.18
C LEU A 672 -4.22 12.96 10.89
N SER A 673 -5.00 12.93 9.80
CA SER A 673 -5.94 11.83 9.53
C SER A 673 -5.26 10.55 9.02
N ASN A 674 -4.15 10.66 8.31
CA ASN A 674 -3.49 9.50 7.70
C ASN A 674 -2.29 8.98 8.49
N PHE A 675 -1.68 9.81 9.36
CA PHE A 675 -0.43 9.43 10.03
C PHE A 675 -0.49 9.64 11.54
N ILE A 676 -0.76 10.86 12.04
CA ILE A 676 -0.62 11.16 13.48
C ILE A 676 -1.68 10.43 14.31
N ILE A 677 -2.96 10.59 13.98
CA ILE A 677 -4.06 9.98 14.75
C ILE A 677 -4.10 8.45 14.59
N PRO A 678 -3.99 7.88 13.36
CA PRO A 678 -4.03 6.44 13.21
C PRO A 678 -2.92 5.70 13.93
N LEU A 679 -1.71 6.29 14.04
CA LEU A 679 -0.58 5.66 14.74
C LEU A 679 -0.75 5.61 16.26
N GLN A 680 -1.71 6.35 16.83
CA GLN A 680 -2.02 6.35 18.26
C GLN A 680 -3.14 5.37 18.64
N GLY A 681 -3.81 4.74 17.64
CA GLY A 681 -4.93 3.83 17.88
C GLY A 681 -4.50 2.52 18.56
N ASP A 682 -5.34 2.02 19.46
CA ASP A 682 -5.12 0.72 20.11
C ASP A 682 -5.38 -0.45 19.16
N ASP A 683 -6.25 -0.26 18.17
CA ASP A 683 -6.64 -1.26 17.18
C ASP A 683 -5.48 -1.80 16.32
N ILE A 684 -4.41 -1.01 16.14
CA ILE A 684 -3.25 -1.38 15.33
C ILE A 684 -2.04 -1.80 16.16
N ARG A 685 -2.17 -1.79 17.48
CA ARG A 685 -1.09 -2.17 18.41
C ARG A 685 -1.29 -3.58 18.92
N GLY A 686 -0.21 -4.38 18.88
CA GLY A 686 -0.17 -5.68 19.53
C GLY A 686 0.09 -5.57 21.04
N PRO A 687 0.17 -6.72 21.70
CA PRO A 687 0.34 -6.81 23.18
C PRO A 687 1.57 -6.07 23.70
N GLU A 688 2.64 -5.98 22.90
CA GLU A 688 3.90 -5.31 23.26
C GLU A 688 3.89 -3.79 23.00
N GLY A 689 2.74 -3.23 22.59
CA GLY A 689 2.60 -1.81 22.27
C GLY A 689 3.28 -1.38 20.96
N ARG A 690 3.67 -2.36 20.13
CA ARG A 690 4.23 -2.11 18.79
C ARG A 690 3.09 -1.98 17.76
N VAL A 691 3.30 -1.16 16.75
CA VAL A 691 2.35 -0.99 15.63
C VAL A 691 2.62 -2.07 14.58
N HIS A 692 1.57 -2.78 14.18
CA HIS A 692 1.60 -3.87 13.23
C HIS A 692 0.81 -3.49 11.98
N GLY A 693 1.50 -3.19 10.89
CA GLY A 693 0.87 -2.91 9.60
C GLY A 693 0.89 -4.14 8.70
N ALA A 694 -0.20 -4.41 8.01
CA ALA A 694 -0.25 -5.48 7.02
C ALA A 694 0.56 -5.12 5.77
N VAL A 695 1.44 -6.00 5.31
CA VAL A 695 2.32 -5.82 4.16
C VAL A 695 1.96 -6.83 3.06
N ASN A 696 1.73 -6.36 1.85
CA ASN A 696 1.25 -7.20 0.75
C ASN A 696 2.07 -7.05 -0.53
N ILE A 697 2.26 -8.16 -1.25
CA ILE A 697 2.80 -8.21 -2.63
C ILE A 697 1.63 -8.02 -3.61
N ASN A 698 0.97 -6.86 -3.60
CA ASN A 698 -0.25 -6.67 -4.40
C ASN A 698 -0.14 -5.59 -5.49
N THR A 699 1.05 -5.03 -5.71
CA THR A 699 1.26 -4.08 -6.79
C THR A 699 1.60 -4.80 -8.09
N GLU A 700 1.23 -4.19 -9.21
CA GLU A 700 1.49 -4.76 -10.55
C GLU A 700 2.97 -4.85 -10.90
N THR A 701 3.84 -4.08 -10.23
CA THR A 701 5.30 -4.12 -10.38
C THR A 701 5.96 -5.10 -9.41
N GLY A 702 5.26 -5.58 -8.39
CA GLY A 702 5.81 -6.43 -7.33
C GLY A 702 6.40 -5.64 -6.16
N ARG A 703 6.27 -4.29 -6.15
CA ARG A 703 6.56 -3.50 -4.95
C ARG A 703 5.58 -3.87 -3.84
N LEU A 704 6.04 -3.81 -2.62
CA LEU A 704 5.19 -3.99 -1.46
C LEU A 704 4.21 -2.82 -1.31
N SER A 705 3.10 -3.09 -0.69
CA SER A 705 2.18 -2.07 -0.19
C SER A 705 1.82 -2.37 1.26
N ALA A 706 1.75 -1.33 2.09
CA ALA A 706 1.33 -1.45 3.47
C ALA A 706 -0.07 -0.85 3.67
N ARG A 707 -0.82 -1.45 4.59
CA ARG A 707 -2.15 -0.97 5.00
C ARG A 707 -2.38 -1.21 6.49
N ARG A 708 -3.23 -0.41 7.09
CA ARG A 708 -3.72 -0.55 8.47
C ARG A 708 -2.61 -0.62 9.55
N PRO A 709 -1.80 0.40 9.69
CA PRO A 709 -1.70 1.65 8.94
C PRO A 709 -0.77 1.53 7.73
N SER A 710 -0.82 2.50 6.80
CA SER A 710 0.09 2.57 5.67
C SER A 710 1.46 3.10 6.11
N LEU A 711 2.29 2.23 6.66
CA LEU A 711 3.63 2.60 7.16
C LEU A 711 4.59 3.04 6.05
N GLN A 712 4.40 2.57 4.81
CA GLN A 712 5.26 2.91 3.66
C GLN A 712 5.06 4.31 3.09
N ASN A 713 3.96 4.98 3.42
CA ASN A 713 3.61 6.29 2.86
C ASN A 713 3.92 7.45 3.82
N GLN A 714 4.81 7.25 4.80
CA GLN A 714 5.21 8.31 5.73
C GLN A 714 5.80 9.52 5.00
N PRO A 715 5.54 10.75 5.46
CA PRO A 715 6.05 11.95 4.80
C PRO A 715 7.58 11.91 4.70
N ALA A 716 8.10 12.37 3.57
CA ALA A 716 9.55 12.54 3.40
C ALA A 716 10.07 13.60 4.38
N LEU A 717 11.35 13.56 4.76
CA LEU A 717 11.94 14.42 5.79
C LEU A 717 11.66 15.91 5.55
N GLU A 718 11.80 16.36 4.32
CA GLU A 718 11.53 17.76 3.94
C GLU A 718 10.04 18.17 4.02
N LYS A 719 9.13 17.21 4.27
CA LYS A 719 7.68 17.41 4.38
C LYS A 719 7.13 17.04 5.74
N ASP A 720 7.95 16.43 6.56
CA ASP A 720 7.59 15.95 7.90
C ASP A 720 7.65 17.10 8.92
N ARG A 721 6.68 18.03 8.79
CA ARG A 721 6.56 19.23 9.62
C ARG A 721 6.51 18.95 11.12
N TYR A 722 5.97 17.80 11.51
CA TYR A 722 5.71 17.44 12.91
C TYR A 722 6.64 16.34 13.43
N GLY A 723 7.64 15.93 12.64
CA GLY A 723 8.59 14.90 13.05
C GLY A 723 7.93 13.52 13.21
N ILE A 724 6.98 13.16 12.33
CA ILE A 724 6.27 11.87 12.41
C ILE A 724 7.25 10.70 12.34
N ARG A 725 8.32 10.81 11.52
CA ARG A 725 9.37 9.79 11.46
C ARG A 725 10.16 9.66 12.76
N ARG A 726 10.24 10.70 13.57
CA ARG A 726 10.88 10.65 14.90
C ARG A 726 10.11 9.81 15.90
N ALA A 727 8.78 9.68 15.69
CA ALA A 727 7.96 8.82 16.55
C ALA A 727 8.31 7.33 16.42
N PHE A 728 8.89 6.91 15.29
CA PHE A 728 9.35 5.53 15.14
C PHE A 728 10.72 5.35 15.80
N THR A 729 10.74 4.56 16.88
CA THR A 729 11.90 4.45 17.78
C THR A 729 12.23 2.99 18.08
N ALA A 730 13.50 2.72 18.35
CA ALA A 730 13.94 1.43 18.87
C ALA A 730 13.53 1.22 20.33
N GLU A 731 13.45 -0.01 20.76
CA GLU A 731 13.33 -0.35 22.18
C GLU A 731 14.56 0.12 22.98
N GLU A 732 14.39 0.18 24.29
CA GLU A 732 15.51 0.54 25.17
C GLU A 732 16.63 -0.50 25.06
N GLY A 733 17.90 -0.06 25.03
CA GLY A 733 19.05 -0.93 24.76
C GLY A 733 19.22 -1.34 23.30
N LYS A 734 18.30 -0.94 22.39
CA LYS A 734 18.36 -1.23 20.95
C LYS A 734 18.52 0.02 20.11
N THR A 735 18.93 -0.18 18.87
CA THR A 735 19.04 0.85 17.83
C THR A 735 18.32 0.41 16.57
N LEU A 736 17.87 1.37 15.75
CA LEU A 736 17.47 1.13 14.38
C LEU A 736 18.68 1.21 13.46
N ILE A 737 18.74 0.34 12.47
CA ILE A 737 19.62 0.45 11.31
C ILE A 737 18.71 0.74 10.12
N VAL A 738 19.02 1.82 9.40
CA VAL A 738 18.29 2.27 8.22
C VAL A 738 19.25 2.28 7.03
N CYS A 739 18.99 1.48 6.01
CA CYS A 739 19.80 1.39 4.81
C CYS A 739 18.95 1.64 3.57
N ASP A 740 19.42 2.51 2.65
CA ASP A 740 18.68 2.94 1.44
C ASP A 740 19.58 2.79 0.21
N TYR A 741 18.96 2.34 -0.91
CA TYR A 741 19.68 2.26 -2.17
C TYR A 741 19.86 3.62 -2.82
N GLY A 742 21.09 3.97 -3.14
CA GLY A 742 21.43 5.16 -3.91
C GLY A 742 20.99 5.06 -5.37
N GLN A 743 19.83 5.66 -5.72
CA GLN A 743 19.34 5.79 -7.11
C GLN A 743 19.14 4.44 -7.85
N LEU A 744 18.63 3.42 -7.15
CA LEU A 744 18.46 2.05 -7.63
C LEU A 744 17.85 1.96 -9.04
N GLU A 745 16.72 2.65 -9.28
CA GLU A 745 16.00 2.58 -10.55
C GLU A 745 16.79 3.16 -11.73
N LEU A 746 17.63 4.18 -11.50
CA LEU A 746 18.48 4.77 -12.54
C LEU A 746 19.69 3.87 -12.84
N ARG A 747 20.23 3.19 -11.84
CA ARG A 747 21.30 2.18 -12.02
C ARG A 747 20.77 0.99 -12.80
N LEU A 748 19.54 0.53 -12.51
CA LEU A 748 18.85 -0.49 -13.30
C LEU A 748 18.60 -0.04 -14.73
N LEU A 749 18.16 1.19 -14.95
CA LEU A 749 17.97 1.72 -16.30
C LEU A 749 19.29 1.74 -17.10
N ALA A 750 20.39 2.17 -16.47
CA ALA A 750 21.71 2.19 -17.08
C ALA A 750 22.16 0.78 -17.54
N HIS A 751 21.92 -0.23 -16.69
CA HIS A 751 22.20 -1.63 -16.99
C HIS A 751 21.28 -2.18 -18.11
N MET A 752 19.95 -2.03 -17.94
CA MET A 752 18.95 -2.63 -18.85
C MET A 752 18.97 -2.04 -20.25
N ALA A 753 19.27 -0.74 -20.36
CA ALA A 753 19.39 -0.05 -21.63
C ALA A 753 20.80 -0.13 -22.23
N ASP A 754 21.75 -0.70 -21.52
CA ASP A 754 23.18 -0.71 -21.84
C ASP A 754 23.71 0.72 -22.14
N CYS A 755 23.24 1.71 -21.36
CA CYS A 755 23.52 3.10 -21.63
C CYS A 755 24.92 3.50 -21.14
N LYS A 756 25.83 3.74 -22.10
CA LYS A 756 27.24 4.02 -21.83
C LYS A 756 27.45 5.27 -20.98
N SER A 757 26.81 6.40 -21.36
CA SER A 757 26.95 7.66 -20.63
C SER A 757 26.46 7.56 -19.18
N MET A 758 25.37 6.80 -18.93
CA MET A 758 24.88 6.58 -17.56
C MET A 758 25.82 5.67 -16.75
N LYS A 759 26.35 4.60 -17.34
CA LYS A 759 27.32 3.71 -16.68
C LYS A 759 28.58 4.46 -16.30
N GLU A 760 29.15 5.24 -17.23
CA GLU A 760 30.31 6.10 -16.98
C GLU A 760 30.06 7.13 -15.88
N ALA A 761 28.85 7.74 -15.86
CA ALA A 761 28.47 8.69 -14.83
C ALA A 761 28.38 8.03 -13.43
N PHE A 762 27.94 6.79 -13.34
CA PHE A 762 27.91 6.06 -12.05
C PHE A 762 29.30 5.60 -11.59
N VAL A 763 30.16 5.19 -12.51
CA VAL A 763 31.57 4.84 -12.19
C VAL A 763 32.36 6.08 -11.73
N ALA A 764 32.11 7.23 -12.35
CA ALA A 764 32.76 8.49 -11.97
C ALA A 764 32.27 9.03 -10.62
N GLY A 765 31.23 8.45 -10.03
CA GLY A 765 30.68 8.84 -8.71
C GLY A 765 29.87 10.14 -8.72
N GLY A 766 29.48 10.58 -7.52
CA GLY A 766 28.85 11.84 -7.27
C GLY A 766 27.37 11.97 -7.64
N ASP A 767 26.89 13.22 -7.60
CA ASP A 767 25.46 13.50 -7.85
C ASP A 767 25.10 13.34 -9.33
N PHE A 768 24.49 12.21 -9.67
CA PHE A 768 24.03 11.88 -11.02
C PHE A 768 23.12 12.96 -11.64
N HIS A 769 22.32 13.66 -10.83
CA HIS A 769 21.45 14.73 -11.33
C HIS A 769 22.24 15.99 -11.69
N SER A 770 23.30 16.29 -10.95
CA SER A 770 24.25 17.36 -11.30
C SER A 770 25.01 17.02 -12.57
N ARG A 771 25.48 15.78 -12.75
CA ARG A 771 26.09 15.33 -14.01
C ARG A 771 25.13 15.41 -15.19
N THR A 772 23.87 15.04 -15.00
CA THR A 772 22.82 15.23 -16.04
C THR A 772 22.66 16.71 -16.40
N ALA A 773 22.61 17.60 -15.41
CA ALA A 773 22.51 19.05 -15.66
C ALA A 773 23.75 19.57 -16.40
N LEU A 774 24.95 19.13 -16.04
CA LEU A 774 26.19 19.46 -16.74
C LEU A 774 26.15 19.03 -18.22
N GLY A 775 25.69 17.84 -18.52
CA GLY A 775 25.51 17.34 -19.90
C GLY A 775 24.49 18.14 -20.70
N MET A 776 23.42 18.61 -20.06
CA MET A 776 22.30 19.30 -20.72
C MET A 776 22.52 20.80 -20.95
N TYR A 777 23.21 21.50 -20.05
CA TYR A 777 23.27 22.97 -20.08
C TYR A 777 24.69 23.49 -20.36
N PRO A 778 24.98 24.09 -21.55
CA PRO A 778 26.29 24.62 -21.89
C PRO A 778 26.83 25.64 -20.86
N LYS A 779 25.95 26.50 -20.32
CA LYS A 779 26.35 27.48 -19.29
C LYS A 779 26.93 26.85 -18.00
N ILE A 780 26.47 25.65 -17.63
CA ILE A 780 26.99 24.91 -16.47
C ILE A 780 28.39 24.36 -16.81
N ARG A 781 28.56 23.86 -18.04
CA ARG A 781 29.87 23.38 -18.51
C ARG A 781 30.89 24.51 -18.53
N GLU A 782 30.51 25.66 -19.04
CA GLU A 782 31.38 26.87 -19.04
C GLU A 782 31.77 27.30 -17.63
N ALA A 783 30.81 27.24 -16.66
CA ALA A 783 31.12 27.58 -15.26
C ALA A 783 32.07 26.54 -14.61
N MET A 784 31.90 25.25 -14.94
CA MET A 784 32.81 24.19 -14.50
C MET A 784 34.23 24.38 -15.09
N ASP A 785 34.30 24.66 -16.41
CA ASP A 785 35.58 24.87 -17.12
C ASP A 785 36.33 26.08 -16.60
N LYS A 786 35.62 27.11 -16.12
CA LYS A 786 36.20 28.29 -15.45
C LYS A 786 36.54 28.08 -13.98
N GLY A 787 36.18 26.96 -13.39
CA GLY A 787 36.38 26.68 -11.96
C GLY A 787 35.41 27.43 -11.04
N GLU A 788 34.28 27.97 -11.56
CA GLU A 788 33.30 28.73 -10.77
C GLU A 788 32.43 27.83 -9.90
N CYS A 789 32.36 26.51 -10.18
CA CYS A 789 31.71 25.51 -9.36
C CYS A 789 32.33 24.11 -9.52
N LEU A 790 32.07 23.25 -8.52
CA LEU A 790 32.51 21.84 -8.51
C LEU A 790 31.34 20.88 -8.54
N LEU A 791 31.54 19.67 -9.05
CA LEU A 791 30.53 18.58 -8.94
C LEU A 791 30.47 18.03 -7.52
N GLU A 792 31.63 17.84 -6.92
CA GLU A 792 31.84 17.30 -5.57
C GLU A 792 33.08 17.90 -4.96
N TYR A 793 33.11 17.96 -3.64
CA TYR A 793 34.38 18.19 -2.93
C TYR A 793 35.17 16.90 -2.91
N GLY A 794 36.48 16.97 -3.10
CA GLY A 794 37.37 15.81 -2.95
C GLY A 794 37.29 15.19 -1.56
N PRO A 795 37.76 13.93 -1.39
CA PRO A 795 37.80 13.30 -0.07
C PRO A 795 38.58 14.15 0.92
N LYS A 796 37.97 14.52 2.04
CA LYS A 796 38.62 15.28 3.13
C LYS A 796 39.80 14.46 3.66
N ARG A 797 40.97 15.06 3.75
CA ARG A 797 42.09 14.48 4.50
C ARG A 797 41.88 14.74 5.98
N GLU A 798 42.22 13.79 6.84
CA GLU A 798 42.13 13.95 8.28
C GLU A 798 42.94 15.18 8.70
N GLY A 799 42.28 16.22 9.26
CA GLY A 799 42.92 17.43 9.75
C GLY A 799 42.79 18.68 8.85
N GLU A 800 42.17 18.62 7.68
CA GLU A 800 41.88 19.81 6.87
C GLU A 800 40.68 20.59 7.45
N VAL A 801 40.92 21.86 7.81
CA VAL A 801 39.89 22.84 8.20
C VAL A 801 39.09 23.22 6.94
N GLU A 802 37.80 23.46 7.08
CA GLU A 802 36.99 23.99 5.98
C GLU A 802 37.62 25.27 5.43
N ASP A 803 38.07 25.21 4.17
CA ASP A 803 38.56 26.39 3.48
C ASP A 803 37.35 27.09 2.84
N ASP A 804 36.93 28.22 3.42
CA ASP A 804 35.84 29.06 2.92
C ASP A 804 36.09 29.59 1.48
N ALA A 805 37.23 29.27 0.88
CA ALA A 805 37.66 29.67 -0.45
C ALA A 805 37.31 28.62 -1.54
N GLN A 806 36.74 27.46 -1.21
CA GLN A 806 36.41 26.46 -2.25
C GLN A 806 35.20 26.92 -3.09
N PRO A 807 35.24 26.71 -4.44
CA PRO A 807 34.10 27.00 -5.27
C PRO A 807 32.83 26.24 -4.83
N PRO A 808 31.64 26.87 -4.91
CA PRO A 808 30.38 26.20 -4.52
C PRO A 808 30.11 24.98 -5.38
N LEU A 809 29.35 24.03 -4.83
CA LEU A 809 28.93 22.86 -5.59
C LEU A 809 27.91 23.25 -6.65
N LEU A 810 27.91 22.55 -7.79
CA LEU A 810 26.92 22.70 -8.86
C LEU A 810 25.48 22.58 -8.32
N LYS A 811 25.25 21.67 -7.34
CA LYS A 811 23.93 21.49 -6.74
C LYS A 811 23.40 22.74 -6.03
N ASP A 812 24.28 23.64 -5.59
CA ASP A 812 23.94 24.87 -4.88
C ASP A 812 23.84 26.05 -5.86
N LEU A 813 24.85 26.23 -6.72
CA LEU A 813 24.89 27.34 -7.69
C LEU A 813 23.83 27.20 -8.80
N PHE A 814 23.59 25.98 -9.29
CA PHE A 814 22.61 25.67 -10.34
C PHE A 814 21.47 24.77 -9.86
N ALA A 815 20.96 25.02 -8.66
CA ALA A 815 19.92 24.23 -8.02
C ALA A 815 18.64 24.05 -8.87
N ALA A 816 18.28 25.06 -9.68
CA ALA A 816 17.10 25.03 -10.54
C ALA A 816 17.27 24.05 -11.72
N GLU A 817 18.44 24.09 -12.37
CA GLU A 817 18.77 23.21 -13.50
C GLU A 817 18.95 21.77 -13.02
N ARG A 818 19.61 21.54 -11.90
CA ARG A 818 19.72 20.23 -11.26
C ARG A 818 18.36 19.67 -10.91
N ARG A 819 17.44 20.50 -10.41
CA ARG A 819 16.06 20.07 -10.11
C ARG A 819 15.30 19.68 -11.38
N LYS A 820 15.44 20.43 -12.47
CA LYS A 820 14.89 20.06 -13.78
C LYS A 820 15.48 18.73 -14.25
N ALA A 821 16.80 18.54 -14.16
CA ALA A 821 17.46 17.29 -14.51
C ALA A 821 16.99 16.11 -13.66
N LYS A 822 16.80 16.28 -12.34
CA LYS A 822 16.21 15.26 -11.45
C LYS A 822 14.82 14.86 -11.89
N VAL A 823 13.93 15.83 -12.18
CA VAL A 823 12.57 15.54 -12.65
C VAL A 823 12.57 14.83 -14.00
N LEU A 824 13.48 15.20 -14.91
CA LEU A 824 13.64 14.52 -16.21
C LEU A 824 14.10 13.08 -16.05
N ASN A 825 15.15 12.83 -15.28
CA ASN A 825 15.70 11.49 -15.08
C ASN A 825 14.61 10.51 -14.64
N PHE A 826 13.82 10.87 -13.63
CA PHE A 826 12.71 9.99 -13.17
C PHE A 826 11.53 9.96 -14.14
N SER A 827 11.13 11.13 -14.69
CA SER A 827 9.96 11.18 -15.58
C SER A 827 10.17 10.38 -16.86
N ILE A 828 11.36 10.45 -17.45
CA ILE A 828 11.69 9.72 -18.67
C ILE A 828 11.87 8.22 -18.37
N ALA A 829 12.51 7.87 -17.25
CA ALA A 829 12.61 6.48 -16.81
C ALA A 829 11.22 5.83 -16.68
N TYR A 830 10.20 6.60 -16.27
CA TYR A 830 8.82 6.12 -16.16
C TYR A 830 7.97 6.29 -17.42
N GLY A 831 8.58 6.67 -18.55
CA GLY A 831 7.89 6.82 -19.83
C GLY A 831 6.93 8.00 -19.89
N LYS A 832 7.14 9.05 -19.09
CA LYS A 832 6.34 10.27 -19.13
C LYS A 832 6.56 11.01 -20.45
N THR A 833 5.47 11.49 -21.07
CA THR A 833 5.53 12.20 -22.33
C THR A 833 5.91 13.68 -22.13
N ALA A 834 6.41 14.33 -23.20
CA ALA A 834 6.70 15.76 -23.19
C ALA A 834 5.48 16.61 -22.80
N HIS A 835 4.25 16.21 -23.17
CA HIS A 835 3.02 16.87 -22.72
C HIS A 835 2.85 16.83 -21.18
N GLY A 836 3.18 15.69 -20.55
CA GLY A 836 3.18 15.57 -19.09
C GLY A 836 4.25 16.43 -18.43
N LEU A 837 5.44 16.52 -19.03
CA LEU A 837 6.57 17.33 -18.57
C LEU A 837 6.30 18.84 -18.72
N ALA A 838 5.71 19.27 -19.85
CA ALA A 838 5.29 20.66 -20.05
C ALA A 838 4.39 21.15 -18.92
N LYS A 839 3.42 20.28 -18.50
CA LYS A 839 2.54 20.57 -17.38
C LYS A 839 3.28 20.67 -16.03
N ASP A 840 4.29 19.83 -15.80
CA ASP A 840 5.05 19.83 -14.54
C ASP A 840 6.00 21.03 -14.44
N PHE A 841 6.61 21.42 -15.56
CA PHE A 841 7.53 22.54 -15.61
C PHE A 841 6.80 23.89 -15.77
N GLY A 842 5.51 23.88 -16.13
CA GLY A 842 4.76 25.11 -16.45
C GLY A 842 5.25 25.78 -17.72
N THR A 843 5.82 25.00 -18.67
CA THR A 843 6.36 25.46 -19.96
C THR A 843 5.43 25.05 -21.10
N ASP A 844 5.68 25.54 -22.28
CA ASP A 844 4.99 25.10 -23.48
C ASP A 844 5.47 23.70 -23.94
N LEU A 845 4.73 23.12 -24.89
CA LEU A 845 5.02 21.77 -25.36
C LEU A 845 6.32 21.73 -26.21
N GLU A 846 6.64 22.83 -26.91
CA GLU A 846 7.83 22.91 -27.75
C GLU A 846 9.10 22.94 -26.91
N GLU A 847 9.15 23.73 -25.83
CA GLU A 847 10.27 23.78 -24.87
C GLU A 847 10.43 22.42 -24.17
N ALA A 848 9.30 21.78 -23.79
CA ALA A 848 9.34 20.47 -23.19
C ALA A 848 9.89 19.38 -24.14
N ASN A 849 9.50 19.42 -25.43
CA ASN A 849 10.06 18.51 -26.44
C ASN A 849 11.56 18.74 -26.64
N LYS A 850 12.01 19.99 -26.78
CA LYS A 850 13.45 20.32 -26.88
C LYS A 850 14.24 19.77 -25.68
N THR A 851 13.69 19.90 -24.48
CA THR A 851 14.32 19.42 -23.25
C THR A 851 14.41 17.90 -23.21
N VAL A 852 13.36 17.21 -23.66
CA VAL A 852 13.31 15.73 -23.76
C VAL A 852 14.29 15.23 -24.82
N ASP A 853 14.33 15.88 -25.99
CA ASP A 853 15.24 15.49 -27.08
C ASP A 853 16.71 15.72 -26.70
N LEU A 854 17.01 16.80 -25.97
CA LEU A 854 18.34 17.05 -25.40
C LEU A 854 18.75 15.94 -24.42
N TRP A 855 17.85 15.47 -23.57
CA TRP A 855 18.12 14.37 -22.66
C TRP A 855 18.41 13.05 -23.40
N TYR A 856 17.63 12.75 -24.46
CA TYR A 856 17.83 11.53 -25.25
C TYR A 856 19.04 11.61 -26.19
N SER A 857 19.50 12.81 -26.56
CA SER A 857 20.71 12.97 -27.38
C SER A 857 21.97 12.48 -26.68
N ASP A 858 21.98 12.58 -25.35
CA ASP A 858 23.04 12.06 -24.48
C ASP A 858 22.84 10.57 -24.10
N ARG A 859 21.63 10.01 -24.35
CA ARG A 859 21.22 8.67 -23.95
C ARG A 859 20.39 7.95 -25.04
N PRO A 860 20.92 7.80 -26.27
CA PRO A 860 20.16 7.19 -27.37
C PRO A 860 19.79 5.72 -27.11
N GLU A 861 20.61 5.00 -26.32
CA GLU A 861 20.37 3.60 -25.95
C GLU A 861 19.10 3.47 -25.13
N VAL A 862 18.81 4.41 -24.22
CA VAL A 862 17.58 4.41 -23.44
C VAL A 862 16.35 4.54 -24.33
N ARG A 863 16.40 5.40 -25.35
CA ARG A 863 15.31 5.57 -26.31
C ARG A 863 15.05 4.27 -27.08
N SER A 864 16.12 3.67 -27.61
CA SER A 864 16.05 2.39 -28.33
C SER A 864 15.49 1.28 -27.45
N TRP A 865 15.97 1.14 -26.21
CA TRP A 865 15.48 0.17 -25.26
C TRP A 865 13.98 0.35 -24.96
N GLN A 866 13.51 1.58 -24.72
CA GLN A 866 12.10 1.85 -24.51
C GLN A 866 11.23 1.49 -25.71
N GLU A 867 11.70 1.70 -26.94
CA GLU A 867 11.00 1.30 -28.16
C GLU A 867 10.91 -0.23 -28.27
N VAL A 868 11.96 -0.94 -27.92
CA VAL A 868 11.96 -2.41 -27.86
C VAL A 868 10.93 -2.91 -26.83
N GLN A 869 10.86 -2.30 -25.62
CA GLN A 869 9.88 -2.71 -24.61
C GLN A 869 8.44 -2.45 -25.06
N ARG A 870 8.17 -1.34 -25.73
CA ARG A 870 6.85 -1.02 -26.31
C ARG A 870 6.47 -2.04 -27.39
N ALA A 871 7.37 -2.30 -28.34
CA ALA A 871 7.14 -3.26 -29.40
C ALA A 871 6.92 -4.69 -28.87
N HIS A 872 7.68 -5.07 -27.83
CA HIS A 872 7.51 -6.36 -27.16
C HIS A 872 6.12 -6.46 -26.51
N ALA A 873 5.67 -5.44 -25.78
CA ALA A 873 4.36 -5.41 -25.17
C ALA A 873 3.22 -5.44 -26.20
N GLU A 874 3.34 -4.70 -27.31
CA GLU A 874 2.38 -4.74 -28.42
C GLU A 874 2.32 -6.13 -29.10
N LYS A 875 3.46 -6.78 -29.29
CA LYS A 875 3.53 -8.08 -29.94
C LYS A 875 3.05 -9.21 -29.02
N HIS A 876 3.55 -9.25 -27.78
CA HIS A 876 3.38 -10.39 -26.88
C HIS A 876 2.32 -10.17 -25.80
N GLY A 877 1.93 -8.91 -25.52
CA GLY A 877 0.94 -8.57 -24.49
C GLY A 877 1.46 -8.64 -23.07
N HIS A 878 2.78 -8.67 -22.87
CA HIS A 878 3.42 -8.67 -21.55
C HIS A 878 4.82 -8.06 -21.59
N VAL A 879 5.37 -7.77 -20.42
CA VAL A 879 6.78 -7.41 -20.18
C VAL A 879 7.33 -8.18 -18.99
N ARG A 880 8.65 -8.17 -18.81
CA ARG A 880 9.36 -8.92 -17.77
C ARG A 880 10.20 -8.01 -16.89
N THR A 881 10.35 -8.37 -15.62
CA THR A 881 11.27 -7.74 -14.67
C THR A 881 12.70 -8.30 -14.82
N LEU A 882 13.62 -7.80 -13.99
CA LEU A 882 15.02 -8.23 -13.97
C LEU A 882 15.18 -9.76 -13.80
N LEU A 883 14.43 -10.35 -12.89
CA LEU A 883 14.45 -11.79 -12.61
C LEU A 883 13.46 -12.61 -13.46
N GLY A 884 12.81 -11.99 -14.46
CA GLY A 884 11.94 -12.67 -15.41
C GLY A 884 10.47 -12.78 -15.00
N ARG A 885 10.03 -12.18 -13.88
CA ARG A 885 8.60 -12.09 -13.54
C ARG A 885 7.84 -11.40 -14.66
N THR A 886 6.67 -11.94 -14.99
CA THR A 886 5.85 -11.46 -16.09
C THR A 886 4.76 -10.52 -15.61
N ARG A 887 4.58 -9.39 -16.30
CA ARG A 887 3.38 -8.54 -16.13
C ARG A 887 2.57 -8.55 -17.42
N SER A 888 1.33 -9.01 -17.35
CA SER A 888 0.38 -8.98 -18.46
C SER A 888 -0.07 -7.54 -18.78
N LEU A 889 -0.08 -7.18 -20.07
CA LEU A 889 -0.48 -5.87 -20.57
C LEU A 889 -1.45 -6.04 -21.76
N PRO A 890 -2.66 -6.59 -21.57
CA PRO A 890 -3.59 -6.88 -22.66
C PRO A 890 -3.99 -5.61 -23.43
N ASN A 891 -4.05 -4.47 -22.73
CA ASN A 891 -4.37 -3.18 -23.32
C ASN A 891 -3.28 -2.58 -24.24
N ALA A 892 -2.07 -3.19 -24.31
CA ALA A 892 -1.05 -2.78 -25.29
C ALA A 892 -1.52 -2.98 -26.74
N LYS A 893 -2.49 -3.88 -26.97
CA LYS A 893 -3.14 -4.14 -28.28
C LYS A 893 -4.47 -3.41 -28.46
N SER A 894 -4.86 -2.57 -27.51
CA SER A 894 -6.16 -1.88 -27.54
C SER A 894 -6.25 -0.89 -28.70
N ARG A 895 -7.45 -0.80 -29.33
CA ARG A 895 -7.77 0.25 -30.32
C ARG A 895 -8.04 1.60 -29.66
N ASN A 896 -8.27 1.64 -28.34
CA ASN A 896 -8.43 2.88 -27.59
C ASN A 896 -7.04 3.42 -27.24
N GLU A 897 -6.67 4.58 -27.79
CA GLU A 897 -5.37 5.20 -27.59
C GLU A 897 -5.04 5.55 -26.13
N GLN A 898 -6.03 5.81 -25.29
CA GLN A 898 -5.80 6.07 -23.87
C GLN A 898 -5.34 4.80 -23.15
N PHE A 899 -6.05 3.68 -23.36
CA PHE A 899 -5.67 2.38 -22.78
C PHE A 899 -4.34 1.89 -23.33
N LYS A 900 -4.13 2.00 -24.65
CA LYS A 900 -2.88 1.65 -25.30
C LYS A 900 -1.72 2.47 -24.74
N SER A 901 -1.84 3.77 -24.70
CA SER A 901 -0.80 4.68 -24.17
C SER A 901 -0.48 4.41 -22.71
N HIS A 902 -1.49 4.06 -21.89
CA HIS A 902 -1.28 3.66 -20.49
C HIS A 902 -0.48 2.36 -20.42
N ALA A 903 -0.86 1.33 -21.18
CA ALA A 903 -0.17 0.04 -21.20
C ALA A 903 1.28 0.17 -21.70
N LEU A 904 1.54 1.01 -22.71
CA LEU A 904 2.88 1.24 -23.23
C LEU A 904 3.78 2.02 -22.25
N ARG A 905 3.24 2.90 -21.41
CA ARG A 905 4.00 3.48 -20.29
C ARG A 905 4.30 2.43 -19.23
N ALA A 906 3.34 1.56 -18.91
CA ALA A 906 3.57 0.45 -18.00
C ALA A 906 4.64 -0.54 -18.53
N ALA A 907 4.73 -0.72 -19.85
CA ALA A 907 5.75 -1.55 -20.48
C ALA A 907 7.18 -1.04 -20.26
N ILE A 908 7.37 0.27 -20.20
CA ILE A 908 8.66 0.89 -19.88
C ILE A 908 8.94 0.84 -18.38
N ASN A 909 7.95 1.20 -17.57
CA ASN A 909 8.12 1.35 -16.13
C ASN A 909 8.31 0.01 -15.41
N THR A 910 7.58 -1.04 -15.83
CA THR A 910 7.58 -2.33 -15.12
C THR A 910 8.96 -3.02 -15.06
N PRO A 911 9.77 -3.09 -16.11
CA PRO A 911 11.11 -3.68 -16.00
C PRO A 911 11.98 -2.96 -14.95
N ILE A 912 11.88 -1.64 -14.86
CA ILE A 912 12.71 -0.83 -13.95
C ILE A 912 12.18 -0.95 -12.52
N GLN A 913 10.92 -0.59 -12.26
CA GLN A 913 10.35 -0.66 -10.91
C GLN A 913 10.23 -2.10 -10.39
N GLY A 914 9.88 -3.03 -11.29
CA GLY A 914 9.82 -4.44 -10.94
C GLY A 914 11.19 -5.05 -10.68
N GLY A 915 12.21 -4.62 -11.43
CA GLY A 915 13.60 -4.99 -11.18
C GLY A 915 14.12 -4.46 -9.85
N ALA A 916 13.77 -3.22 -9.49
CA ALA A 916 14.06 -2.65 -8.17
C ALA A 916 13.39 -3.44 -7.05
N ALA A 917 12.12 -3.84 -7.24
CA ALA A 917 11.41 -4.69 -6.29
C ALA A 917 12.05 -6.09 -6.18
N ASP A 918 12.51 -6.67 -7.29
CA ASP A 918 13.24 -7.96 -7.30
C ASP A 918 14.55 -7.86 -6.49
N ILE A 919 15.32 -6.78 -6.66
CA ILE A 919 16.56 -6.54 -5.91
C ILE A 919 16.29 -6.38 -4.41
N ALA A 920 15.31 -5.54 -4.03
CA ALA A 920 14.94 -5.35 -2.63
C ALA A 920 14.48 -6.66 -1.98
N MET A 921 13.67 -7.47 -2.67
CA MET A 921 13.25 -8.80 -2.21
C MET A 921 14.45 -9.72 -1.96
N LEU A 922 15.41 -9.78 -2.89
CA LEU A 922 16.60 -10.61 -2.73
C LEU A 922 17.47 -10.16 -1.56
N ALA A 923 17.68 -8.85 -1.41
CA ALA A 923 18.43 -8.27 -0.29
C ALA A 923 17.79 -8.63 1.05
N MET A 924 16.48 -8.46 1.18
CA MET A 924 15.75 -8.80 2.40
C MET A 924 15.82 -10.30 2.71
N LEU A 925 15.68 -11.17 1.71
CA LEU A 925 15.83 -12.61 1.89
C LEU A 925 17.25 -12.99 2.34
N LYS A 926 18.26 -12.31 1.83
CA LYS A 926 19.65 -12.54 2.20
C LYS A 926 19.95 -12.07 3.62
N ILE A 927 19.48 -10.88 4.00
CA ILE A 927 19.54 -10.35 5.36
C ILE A 927 18.87 -11.33 6.35
N GLN A 928 17.66 -11.81 6.03
CA GLN A 928 16.91 -12.75 6.89
C GLN A 928 17.62 -14.09 7.04
N ARG A 929 18.32 -14.56 6.01
CA ARG A 929 19.06 -15.83 6.03
C ARG A 929 20.41 -15.72 6.71
N CYS A 930 20.96 -14.51 6.89
CA CYS A 930 22.28 -14.30 7.49
C CYS A 930 22.32 -14.81 8.94
N PRO A 931 23.09 -15.88 9.25
CA PRO A 931 23.20 -16.40 10.61
C PRO A 931 23.78 -15.36 11.56
N ARG A 932 24.79 -14.61 11.09
CA ARG A 932 25.48 -13.62 11.93
C ARG A 932 24.56 -12.47 12.38
N LEU A 933 23.71 -11.92 11.49
CA LEU A 933 22.72 -10.89 11.87
C LEU A 933 21.73 -11.43 12.90
N ARG A 934 21.33 -12.69 12.77
CA ARG A 934 20.45 -13.37 13.74
C ARG A 934 21.14 -13.54 15.10
N ASP A 935 22.41 -13.98 15.11
CA ASP A 935 23.21 -14.19 16.33
C ASP A 935 23.45 -12.85 17.05
N LEU A 936 23.62 -11.74 16.30
CA LEU A 936 23.69 -10.38 16.82
C LEU A 936 22.33 -9.84 17.31
N GLY A 937 21.23 -10.57 17.12
CA GLY A 937 19.90 -10.19 17.58
C GLY A 937 19.15 -9.19 16.71
N TYR A 938 19.57 -8.97 15.46
CA TYR A 938 18.92 -8.05 14.54
C TYR A 938 17.74 -8.67 13.81
N LYS A 939 16.65 -7.90 13.69
CA LYS A 939 15.38 -8.30 13.04
C LYS A 939 15.00 -7.27 11.99
N LEU A 940 14.54 -7.72 10.83
CA LEU A 940 13.86 -6.86 9.85
C LEU A 940 12.52 -6.41 10.41
N LEU A 941 12.25 -5.10 10.37
CA LEU A 941 11.00 -4.50 10.81
C LEU A 941 10.14 -4.02 9.65
N MET A 942 10.75 -3.33 8.69
CA MET A 942 10.01 -2.64 7.64
C MET A 942 10.85 -2.47 6.37
N GLN A 943 10.16 -2.38 5.24
CA GLN A 943 10.74 -1.99 3.96
C GLN A 943 9.91 -0.84 3.38
N ILE A 944 10.56 0.23 2.94
CA ILE A 944 9.92 1.44 2.42
C ILE A 944 10.59 1.82 1.11
N HIS A 945 9.93 1.55 -0.01
CA HIS A 945 10.46 1.77 -1.35
C HIS A 945 11.79 1.03 -1.58
N ASP A 946 12.92 1.72 -1.47
CA ASP A 946 14.28 1.20 -1.66
C ASP A 946 15.06 1.11 -0.33
N GLU A 947 14.38 1.38 0.80
CA GLU A 947 14.93 1.44 2.16
C GLU A 947 14.51 0.22 2.97
N VAL A 948 15.42 -0.33 3.79
CA VAL A 948 15.14 -1.39 4.77
C VAL A 948 15.48 -0.90 6.18
N ILE A 949 14.68 -1.31 7.17
CA ILE A 949 14.84 -0.95 8.58
C ILE A 949 14.96 -2.22 9.40
N LEU A 950 16.05 -2.31 10.19
CA LEU A 950 16.30 -3.36 11.16
C LEU A 950 16.35 -2.77 12.56
N GLU A 951 16.11 -3.62 13.57
CA GLU A 951 16.28 -3.29 14.99
C GLU A 951 17.10 -4.38 15.68
N GLY A 952 18.02 -3.98 16.53
CA GLY A 952 18.84 -4.89 17.33
C GLY A 952 19.66 -4.19 18.44
N PRO A 953 20.44 -4.94 19.21
CA PRO A 953 21.26 -4.41 20.29
C PRO A 953 22.23 -3.33 19.84
N ILE A 954 22.36 -2.26 20.64
CA ILE A 954 23.20 -1.09 20.29
C ILE A 954 24.69 -1.42 20.26
N GLU A 955 25.13 -2.38 21.06
CA GLU A 955 26.55 -2.82 21.15
C GLU A 955 27.06 -3.47 19.86
N HIS A 956 26.18 -3.95 18.98
CA HIS A 956 26.54 -4.65 17.75
C HIS A 956 26.22 -3.83 16.48
N LYS A 957 25.88 -2.55 16.62
CA LYS A 957 25.33 -1.72 15.54
C LYS A 957 26.25 -1.60 14.33
N GLU A 958 27.56 -1.44 14.54
CA GLU A 958 28.54 -1.21 13.47
C GLU A 958 28.73 -2.46 12.59
N GLU A 959 28.86 -3.63 13.23
CA GLU A 959 28.94 -4.91 12.51
C GLU A 959 27.65 -5.22 11.75
N ALA A 960 26.51 -5.04 12.39
CA ALA A 960 25.21 -5.28 11.78
C ALA A 960 24.91 -4.31 10.62
N LEU A 961 25.28 -3.04 10.74
CA LEU A 961 25.18 -2.05 9.67
C LEU A 961 26.06 -2.44 8.48
N ALA A 962 27.31 -2.83 8.72
CA ALA A 962 28.23 -3.25 7.67
C ALA A 962 27.71 -4.51 6.93
N LEU A 963 27.21 -5.50 7.67
CA LEU A 963 26.62 -6.72 7.09
C LEU A 963 25.36 -6.40 6.28
N THR A 964 24.48 -5.53 6.78
CA THR A 964 23.26 -5.12 6.10
C THR A 964 23.58 -4.44 4.77
N LYS A 965 24.52 -3.47 4.77
CA LYS A 965 24.99 -2.82 3.55
C LYS A 965 25.60 -3.82 2.56
N ALA A 966 26.45 -4.73 3.02
CA ALA A 966 27.08 -5.74 2.17
C ALA A 966 26.04 -6.67 1.49
N HIS A 967 24.99 -7.09 2.23
CA HIS A 967 23.90 -7.90 1.66
C HIS A 967 23.04 -7.14 0.65
N MET A 968 22.79 -5.86 0.90
CA MET A 968 22.07 -5.00 -0.05
C MET A 968 22.90 -4.69 -1.31
N GLN A 969 24.19 -4.43 -1.16
CA GLN A 969 25.10 -4.20 -2.30
C GLN A 969 25.27 -5.42 -3.18
N ASN A 970 25.22 -6.63 -2.60
CA ASN A 970 25.40 -7.90 -3.29
C ASN A 970 24.20 -8.84 -3.07
N PRO A 971 23.00 -8.51 -3.59
CA PRO A 971 21.79 -9.28 -3.29
C PRO A 971 21.68 -10.59 -4.07
N PHE A 972 22.44 -10.74 -5.15
CA PHE A 972 22.33 -11.88 -6.06
C PHE A 972 23.16 -13.07 -5.59
N GLU A 973 22.54 -14.25 -5.58
CA GLU A 973 23.16 -15.52 -5.24
C GLU A 973 22.83 -16.55 -6.33
N ASP A 974 23.81 -17.39 -6.65
CA ASP A 974 23.59 -18.54 -7.52
C ASP A 974 22.89 -19.71 -6.78
N ALA A 975 22.84 -20.88 -7.43
CA ALA A 975 22.21 -22.05 -6.85
C ALA A 975 22.99 -22.64 -5.65
N THR A 976 24.25 -22.26 -5.47
CA THR A 976 25.13 -22.71 -4.37
C THR A 976 25.13 -21.74 -3.20
N GLY A 977 24.51 -20.55 -3.37
CA GLY A 977 24.51 -19.47 -2.38
C GLY A 977 25.71 -18.54 -2.50
N GLU A 978 26.53 -18.68 -3.54
CA GLU A 978 27.65 -17.77 -3.78
C GLU A 978 27.18 -16.47 -4.42
N ASN A 979 27.85 -15.36 -4.06
CA ASN A 979 27.55 -14.04 -4.61
C ASN A 979 27.87 -13.99 -6.11
N VAL A 980 26.92 -13.47 -6.88
CA VAL A 980 27.05 -13.29 -8.32
C VAL A 980 26.81 -11.83 -8.69
N ASN A 981 27.71 -11.24 -9.46
CA ASN A 981 27.44 -9.90 -9.99
C ASN A 981 26.61 -10.00 -11.28
N LEU A 982 25.35 -9.57 -11.24
CA LEU A 982 24.44 -9.53 -12.38
C LEU A 982 24.41 -8.17 -13.08
N LEU A 983 24.76 -7.11 -12.38
CA LEU A 983 24.63 -5.75 -12.90
C LEU A 983 25.99 -5.23 -13.39
N ASP A 984 25.95 -4.47 -14.46
CA ASP A 984 27.15 -3.75 -14.96
C ASP A 984 27.37 -2.43 -14.21
N VAL A 985 26.47 -2.09 -13.30
CA VAL A 985 26.52 -0.89 -12.45
C VAL A 985 26.46 -1.34 -11.00
N GLU A 986 27.41 -0.88 -10.18
CA GLU A 986 27.45 -1.18 -8.76
C GLU A 986 26.20 -0.68 -8.02
N LEU A 987 25.72 -1.44 -7.05
CA LEU A 987 24.65 -1.02 -6.13
C LEU A 987 25.29 -0.29 -4.93
N VAL A 988 25.04 1.00 -4.83
CA VAL A 988 25.49 1.81 -3.70
C VAL A 988 24.37 1.84 -2.66
N VAL A 989 24.76 1.64 -1.39
CA VAL A 989 23.84 1.63 -0.25
C VAL A 989 24.34 2.59 0.80
N ASP A 990 23.54 3.61 1.07
CA ASP A 990 23.72 4.54 2.17
C ASP A 990 22.99 4.02 3.41
N GLY A 991 23.48 4.29 4.60
CA GLY A 991 22.78 3.87 5.82
C GLY A 991 23.50 4.29 7.07
N ASP A 992 22.72 4.41 8.15
CA ASP A 992 23.20 4.76 9.47
C ASP A 992 22.40 4.05 10.56
N SER A 993 22.81 4.24 11.81
CA SER A 993 22.14 3.67 12.97
C SER A 993 21.85 4.75 14.01
N ALA A 994 20.58 4.83 14.44
CA ALA A 994 20.17 5.77 15.48
C ALA A 994 18.99 5.24 16.29
N LYS A 995 18.65 5.96 17.37
CA LYS A 995 17.49 5.60 18.21
C LYS A 995 16.17 5.76 17.49
N THR A 996 16.04 6.74 16.59
CA THR A 996 14.81 7.00 15.82
C THR A 996 15.06 6.86 14.33
N TRP A 997 13.99 6.58 13.58
CA TRP A 997 14.06 6.50 12.12
C TRP A 997 14.45 7.85 11.48
N MET A 998 14.08 8.98 12.10
CA MET A 998 14.41 10.30 11.58
C MET A 998 15.90 10.59 11.68
N ASP A 999 16.53 10.16 12.78
CA ASP A 999 17.92 10.47 13.09
C ASP A 999 18.90 9.50 12.41
N ALA A 1000 18.42 8.34 11.92
CA ALA A 1000 19.20 7.34 11.17
C ALA A 1000 19.20 7.61 9.64
N LYS A 1001 18.67 8.77 9.18
CA LYS A 1001 18.55 9.05 7.75
C LYS A 1001 19.13 10.41 7.36
#